data_0cf4e82db1b5558dce75703893994c4c
#
_entry.id   0cf4e82db1b5558dce75703893994c4c
#
_cell.length_a   1.000
_cell.length_b   1.000
_cell.length_c   1.000
_cell.angle_alpha   90.00
_cell.angle_beta   90.00
_cell.angle_gamma   90.00
#
_symmetry.space_group_name_H-M   'P 1'
#
loop_
_entity.id
_entity.type
_entity.pdbx_description
1 polymer ?
#
loop_
_entity_poly.entity_id
_entity_poly.type
_entity_poly.pdbx_seq_one_letter_code
_entity_poly.pdbx_strand_id
1 'polypeptide(L)'
;MTDDVLNRPAVHALLADGTTVCIRPVTPGDHDQLEGLYEEMSPENLRLRFFAASRRSAALSADRACAPARSGYRALLAEAQGRVIGLAEYDTGDDKDTAEISIAVADGLHHRGVGTLLVEHLVSAARADGITTFNADALSENHEVLRLFADLGLRTARHFEGPEVRCTVALDEDDAYLSAVEARGSSADVASLQPLLQPKAVAVVGAGRKPGSVGRAILHHLHTGGYVGRLFAVNPAAHSILGVPSHPAVGSLPRTPDLAVLAVPAAAIPVTAEECGKAGVRALLVVTAGLDADQARALLSACRTHGMRLVGPNCLGISNTDPELSLDATFAADHPRPGTAGVAVQSGGVGIALLDGLSRLGIGVSSFVSLGDKYDVSGNDMLQWWESDGRTDLALLHLESFGNPRAFSRTARRVTRRMPVLTVDAGRTDAGRRAAASHTAAAATHTMTRQALFTQAGITATRSVGELLEAAALLHSQPLPEGSRVAIVTNAGGAGVLAADACAEAGLALPPFTPAVTDGLLAVLPDGASIGNPVDATAAVTEEQLGDCVDRLMASAGIDAVLVALVPTAVAEATGDNLMRALTRAPGRRARPVAVVRLGQALPVELLPAADGGTIPSYAEPHAAARAFAHAARRAA
;
A
#
# COMPACT_ATOMS: atom_id res chain seq x y z
N MET A 1 -14.12 -23.89 -31.65
CA MET A 1 -13.98 -23.54 -30.23
C MET A 1 -12.76 -24.21 -29.56
N THR A 2 -11.76 -24.61 -30.28
CA THR A 2 -10.59 -25.37 -29.77
C THR A 2 -9.27 -24.59 -29.75
N ASP A 3 -9.21 -23.39 -30.35
CA ASP A 3 -7.94 -22.62 -30.46
C ASP A 3 -7.74 -21.54 -29.37
N ASP A 4 -8.78 -21.14 -28.65
CA ASP A 4 -8.72 -20.02 -27.70
C ASP A 4 -8.29 -20.45 -26.28
N VAL A 5 -8.28 -21.76 -26.00
CA VAL A 5 -7.95 -22.31 -24.67
C VAL A 5 -6.45 -22.59 -24.50
N LEU A 6 -5.71 -22.72 -25.59
CA LEU A 6 -4.25 -22.98 -25.60
C LEU A 6 -3.39 -21.73 -25.44
N ASN A 7 -3.97 -20.55 -25.53
CA ASN A 7 -3.24 -19.27 -25.59
C ASN A 7 -3.43 -18.41 -24.35
N ARG A 8 -3.45 -19.01 -23.14
CA ARG A 8 -3.37 -18.17 -21.92
C ARG A 8 -1.99 -17.52 -21.89
N PRO A 9 -1.93 -16.17 -21.75
CA PRO A 9 -0.65 -15.47 -21.69
C PRO A 9 0.14 -15.92 -20.46
N ALA A 10 1.45 -15.87 -20.58
CA ALA A 10 2.36 -16.05 -19.45
C ALA A 10 1.98 -15.07 -18.30
N VAL A 11 1.93 -15.57 -17.08
CA VAL A 11 1.58 -14.79 -15.88
C VAL A 11 2.85 -14.60 -15.06
N HIS A 12 3.18 -13.35 -14.75
CA HIS A 12 4.23 -13.04 -13.79
C HIS A 12 3.60 -12.97 -12.39
N ALA A 13 4.14 -13.75 -11.46
CA ALA A 13 3.66 -13.88 -10.10
C ALA A 13 4.83 -13.80 -9.11
N LEU A 14 4.53 -13.61 -7.83
CA LEU A 14 5.52 -13.49 -6.78
C LEU A 14 5.53 -14.77 -5.92
N LEU A 15 6.73 -15.27 -5.63
CA LEU A 15 6.94 -16.29 -4.60
C LEU A 15 6.82 -15.68 -3.20
N ALA A 16 6.74 -16.52 -2.18
CA ALA A 16 6.61 -16.09 -0.79
C ALA A 16 7.74 -15.16 -0.30
N ASP A 17 8.92 -15.24 -0.90
CA ASP A 17 10.08 -14.37 -0.62
C ASP A 17 10.13 -13.11 -1.50
N GLY A 18 9.10 -12.86 -2.30
CA GLY A 18 9.00 -11.72 -3.22
C GLY A 18 9.76 -11.90 -4.53
N THR A 19 10.31 -13.07 -4.82
CA THR A 19 10.95 -13.36 -6.11
C THR A 19 9.88 -13.45 -7.21
N THR A 20 10.10 -12.75 -8.33
CA THR A 20 9.22 -12.83 -9.51
C THR A 20 9.49 -14.10 -10.30
N VAL A 21 8.44 -14.83 -10.61
CA VAL A 21 8.45 -16.01 -11.50
C VAL A 21 7.44 -15.85 -12.62
N CYS A 22 7.72 -16.50 -13.76
CA CYS A 22 6.81 -16.59 -14.89
C CYS A 22 6.12 -17.95 -14.86
N ILE A 23 4.79 -17.98 -14.76
CA ILE A 23 3.96 -19.20 -14.89
C ILE A 23 3.39 -19.21 -16.30
N ARG A 24 3.63 -20.27 -17.06
CA ARG A 24 3.13 -20.41 -18.42
C ARG A 24 2.85 -21.87 -18.80
N PRO A 25 2.03 -22.12 -19.82
CA PRO A 25 1.89 -23.45 -20.40
C PRO A 25 3.24 -23.98 -20.90
N VAL A 26 3.43 -25.29 -20.80
CA VAL A 26 4.57 -25.98 -21.38
C VAL A 26 4.43 -25.99 -22.91
N THR A 27 5.54 -25.84 -23.61
CA THR A 27 5.64 -25.93 -25.06
C THR A 27 6.65 -27.04 -25.46
N PRO A 28 6.61 -27.55 -26.71
CA PRO A 28 7.61 -28.54 -27.16
C PRO A 28 9.06 -28.07 -27.06
N GLY A 29 9.29 -26.74 -27.07
CA GLY A 29 10.64 -26.17 -26.94
C GLY A 29 11.22 -26.20 -25.53
N ASP A 30 10.43 -26.61 -24.54
CA ASP A 30 10.85 -26.64 -23.13
C ASP A 30 11.47 -27.99 -22.72
N HIS A 31 11.53 -28.97 -23.63
CA HIS A 31 11.95 -30.34 -23.34
C HIS A 31 13.30 -30.41 -22.63
N ASP A 32 14.33 -29.80 -23.20
CA ASP A 32 15.69 -29.85 -22.65
C ASP A 32 15.78 -29.22 -21.26
N GLN A 33 15.00 -28.13 -21.01
CA GLN A 33 14.95 -27.48 -19.70
C GLN A 33 14.20 -28.32 -18.66
N LEU A 34 13.14 -29.04 -19.07
CA LEU A 34 12.42 -29.96 -18.17
C LEU A 34 13.24 -31.20 -17.87
N GLU A 35 13.95 -31.76 -18.86
CA GLU A 35 14.89 -32.84 -18.62
C GLU A 35 16.00 -32.41 -17.65
N GLY A 36 16.56 -31.21 -17.85
CA GLY A 36 17.54 -30.60 -16.93
C GLY A 36 17.01 -30.41 -15.52
N LEU A 37 15.74 -29.97 -15.35
CA LEU A 37 15.10 -29.87 -14.03
C LEU A 37 15.14 -31.22 -13.30
N TYR A 38 14.79 -32.31 -13.98
CA TYR A 38 14.78 -33.65 -13.37
C TYR A 38 16.19 -34.22 -13.16
N GLU A 39 17.15 -33.92 -14.04
CA GLU A 39 18.55 -34.37 -13.89
C GLU A 39 19.24 -33.74 -12.66
N GLU A 40 18.88 -32.49 -12.35
CA GLU A 40 19.40 -31.76 -11.18
C GLU A 40 18.72 -32.17 -9.86
N MET A 41 17.60 -32.90 -9.91
CA MET A 41 16.91 -33.37 -8.70
C MET A 41 17.70 -34.47 -7.97
N SER A 42 17.66 -34.40 -6.64
CA SER A 42 18.21 -35.46 -5.78
C SER A 42 17.48 -36.79 -5.99
N PRO A 43 18.16 -37.92 -5.76
CA PRO A 43 17.53 -39.25 -5.81
C PRO A 43 16.31 -39.37 -4.89
N GLU A 44 16.32 -38.67 -3.75
CA GLU A 44 15.21 -38.62 -2.81
C GLU A 44 13.99 -37.93 -3.41
N ASN A 45 14.15 -36.76 -4.00
CA ASN A 45 13.05 -36.02 -4.63
C ASN A 45 12.51 -36.72 -5.89
N LEU A 46 13.38 -37.38 -6.67
CA LEU A 46 12.94 -38.26 -7.75
C LEU A 46 12.08 -39.42 -7.22
N ARG A 47 12.46 -40.04 -6.09
CA ARG A 47 11.68 -41.09 -5.45
C ARG A 47 10.33 -40.59 -4.93
N LEU A 48 10.31 -39.41 -4.31
CA LEU A 48 9.06 -38.79 -3.84
C LEU A 48 8.12 -38.46 -4.98
N ARG A 49 8.65 -38.12 -6.15
CA ARG A 49 7.86 -37.76 -7.36
C ARG A 49 7.39 -38.95 -8.15
N PHE A 50 8.24 -39.99 -8.34
CA PHE A 50 8.00 -41.12 -9.26
C PHE A 50 7.84 -42.46 -8.53
N PHE A 51 7.80 -42.46 -7.20
CA PHE A 51 7.81 -43.66 -6.35
C PHE A 51 9.06 -44.54 -6.51
N ALA A 52 9.99 -44.08 -7.36
CA ALA A 52 11.27 -44.72 -7.63
C ALA A 52 12.29 -43.66 -8.07
N ALA A 53 13.56 -43.84 -7.72
CA ALA A 53 14.65 -42.99 -8.21
C ALA A 53 15.00 -43.34 -9.68
N SER A 54 14.05 -43.16 -10.58
CA SER A 54 14.12 -43.57 -12.00
C SER A 54 14.30 -42.39 -12.93
N ARG A 55 15.48 -42.22 -13.50
CA ARG A 55 15.73 -41.23 -14.56
C ARG A 55 14.92 -41.49 -15.82
N ARG A 56 14.55 -42.75 -16.10
CA ARG A 56 13.69 -43.11 -17.24
C ARG A 56 12.27 -42.56 -17.04
N SER A 57 11.73 -42.62 -15.81
CA SER A 57 10.41 -42.04 -15.51
C SER A 57 10.44 -40.53 -15.61
N ALA A 58 11.54 -39.88 -15.25
CA ALA A 58 11.76 -38.43 -15.41
C ALA A 58 11.75 -38.02 -16.89
N ALA A 59 12.51 -38.70 -17.77
CA ALA A 59 12.52 -38.45 -19.21
C ALA A 59 11.12 -38.63 -19.83
N LEU A 60 10.41 -39.73 -19.50
CA LEU A 60 9.03 -39.95 -19.97
C LEU A 60 8.06 -38.86 -19.48
N SER A 61 8.28 -38.27 -18.31
CA SER A 61 7.47 -37.13 -17.83
C SER A 61 7.73 -35.87 -18.62
N ALA A 62 8.99 -35.57 -18.98
CA ALA A 62 9.35 -34.46 -19.86
C ALA A 62 8.74 -34.64 -21.26
N ASP A 63 8.87 -35.85 -21.85
CA ASP A 63 8.26 -36.20 -23.14
C ASP A 63 6.74 -35.96 -23.12
N ARG A 64 6.05 -36.42 -22.05
CA ARG A 64 4.61 -36.28 -21.87
C ARG A 64 4.19 -34.81 -21.74
N ALA A 65 4.93 -34.03 -20.99
CA ALA A 65 4.63 -32.62 -20.77
C ALA A 65 4.80 -31.78 -22.04
N CYS A 66 5.80 -32.12 -22.87
CA CYS A 66 6.11 -31.44 -24.13
C CYS A 66 5.34 -32.00 -25.35
N ALA A 67 4.55 -33.07 -25.17
CA ALA A 67 3.74 -33.65 -26.23
C ALA A 67 2.68 -32.64 -26.75
N PRO A 68 2.20 -32.80 -27.99
CA PRO A 68 1.13 -31.95 -28.52
C PRO A 68 -0.08 -31.91 -27.57
N ALA A 69 -0.75 -30.75 -27.53
CA ALA A 69 -1.91 -30.54 -26.70
C ALA A 69 -2.98 -31.60 -26.90
N ARG A 70 -3.52 -32.14 -25.81
CA ARG A 70 -4.59 -33.14 -25.81
C ARG A 70 -5.70 -32.76 -24.82
N SER A 71 -6.92 -33.20 -25.10
CA SER A 71 -8.05 -32.97 -24.22
C SER A 71 -7.80 -33.65 -22.87
N GLY A 72 -8.21 -32.99 -21.79
CA GLY A 72 -8.08 -33.52 -20.43
C GLY A 72 -6.68 -33.46 -19.81
N TYR A 73 -5.72 -32.88 -20.49
CA TYR A 73 -4.34 -32.72 -19.98
C TYR A 73 -3.89 -31.28 -20.02
N ARG A 74 -3.24 -30.83 -18.96
CA ARG A 74 -2.54 -29.55 -18.88
C ARG A 74 -1.25 -29.67 -18.11
N ALA A 75 -0.24 -28.93 -18.58
CA ALA A 75 1.02 -28.75 -17.90
C ALA A 75 1.38 -27.25 -17.83
N LEU A 76 1.73 -26.80 -16.66
CA LEU A 76 2.23 -25.43 -16.40
C LEU A 76 3.64 -25.52 -15.84
N LEU A 77 4.53 -24.69 -16.33
CA LEU A 77 5.87 -24.56 -15.75
C LEU A 77 6.03 -23.21 -15.05
N ALA A 78 6.89 -23.19 -14.05
CA ALA A 78 7.42 -21.99 -13.42
C ALA A 78 8.85 -21.75 -13.91
N GLU A 79 9.11 -20.52 -14.34
CA GLU A 79 10.42 -20.08 -14.83
C GLU A 79 10.90 -18.89 -14.01
N ALA A 80 12.17 -18.91 -13.59
CA ALA A 80 12.84 -17.79 -12.97
C ALA A 80 14.21 -17.59 -13.62
N GLN A 81 14.52 -16.35 -13.98
CA GLN A 81 15.79 -15.97 -14.60
C GLN A 81 16.15 -16.84 -15.84
N GLY A 82 15.16 -17.18 -16.66
CA GLY A 82 15.34 -17.97 -17.87
C GLY A 82 15.55 -19.49 -17.64
N ARG A 83 15.34 -19.99 -16.43
CA ARG A 83 15.45 -21.42 -16.08
C ARG A 83 14.11 -21.97 -15.59
N VAL A 84 13.74 -23.14 -16.02
CA VAL A 84 12.59 -23.87 -15.47
C VAL A 84 12.92 -24.32 -14.05
N ILE A 85 12.05 -23.96 -13.09
CA ILE A 85 12.22 -24.22 -11.67
C ILE A 85 11.12 -25.11 -11.09
N GLY A 86 10.10 -25.42 -11.86
CA GLY A 86 9.03 -26.33 -11.44
C GLY A 86 8.05 -26.61 -12.56
N LEU A 87 7.35 -27.72 -12.42
CA LEU A 87 6.29 -28.22 -13.31
C LEU A 87 5.12 -28.67 -12.46
N ALA A 88 3.89 -28.35 -12.86
CA ALA A 88 2.68 -29.00 -12.37
C ALA A 88 1.79 -29.37 -13.56
N GLU A 89 1.19 -30.54 -13.49
CA GLU A 89 0.35 -31.06 -14.57
C GLU A 89 -0.86 -31.79 -14.01
N TYR A 90 -1.94 -31.87 -14.79
CA TYR A 90 -3.05 -32.76 -14.50
C TYR A 90 -3.45 -33.54 -15.75
N ASP A 91 -4.03 -34.74 -15.52
CA ASP A 91 -4.61 -35.64 -16.53
C ASP A 91 -5.95 -36.17 -16.03
N THR A 92 -7.03 -36.04 -16.83
CA THR A 92 -8.38 -36.48 -16.43
C THR A 92 -8.60 -37.97 -16.64
N GLY A 93 -7.77 -38.67 -17.39
CA GLY A 93 -8.03 -40.06 -17.76
C GLY A 93 -9.41 -40.24 -18.42
N ASP A 94 -10.18 -41.23 -17.93
CA ASP A 94 -11.54 -41.55 -18.43
C ASP A 94 -12.64 -40.70 -17.74
N ASP A 95 -12.38 -40.17 -16.55
CA ASP A 95 -13.32 -39.34 -15.77
C ASP A 95 -13.08 -37.86 -16.09
N LYS A 96 -14.10 -37.19 -16.65
CA LYS A 96 -13.97 -35.79 -17.07
C LYS A 96 -14.06 -34.77 -15.94
N ASP A 97 -14.60 -35.16 -14.80
CA ASP A 97 -14.83 -34.27 -13.66
C ASP A 97 -13.70 -34.35 -12.62
N THR A 98 -12.84 -35.36 -12.74
CA THR A 98 -11.74 -35.64 -11.84
C THR A 98 -10.41 -35.74 -12.62
N ALA A 99 -9.36 -35.15 -12.09
CA ALA A 99 -8.04 -35.24 -12.70
C ALA A 99 -6.96 -35.66 -11.67
N GLU A 100 -6.00 -36.46 -12.13
CA GLU A 100 -4.79 -36.77 -11.36
C GLU A 100 -3.80 -35.59 -11.52
N ILE A 101 -3.29 -35.08 -10.39
CA ILE A 101 -2.32 -33.99 -10.37
C ILE A 101 -0.92 -34.49 -10.01
N SER A 102 0.09 -33.90 -10.63
CA SER A 102 1.47 -34.12 -10.23
C SER A 102 2.29 -32.83 -10.26
N ILE A 103 3.31 -32.76 -9.40
CA ILE A 103 4.12 -31.57 -9.17
C ILE A 103 5.58 -31.97 -9.04
N ALA A 104 6.47 -31.13 -9.62
CA ALA A 104 7.90 -31.21 -9.44
C ALA A 104 8.46 -29.80 -9.23
N VAL A 105 9.37 -29.62 -8.27
CA VAL A 105 10.03 -28.33 -7.97
C VAL A 105 11.52 -28.60 -7.78
N ALA A 106 12.38 -27.72 -8.31
CA ALA A 106 13.82 -27.81 -8.13
C ALA A 106 14.22 -27.82 -6.63
N ASP A 107 15.15 -28.70 -6.23
CA ASP A 107 15.54 -28.94 -4.84
C ASP A 107 15.92 -27.67 -4.06
N GLY A 108 16.67 -26.76 -4.67
CA GLY A 108 17.09 -25.51 -4.04
C GLY A 108 15.98 -24.47 -3.85
N LEU A 109 14.74 -24.75 -4.31
CA LEU A 109 13.60 -23.83 -4.28
C LEU A 109 12.39 -24.36 -3.52
N HIS A 110 12.58 -25.46 -2.79
CA HIS A 110 11.59 -25.97 -1.84
C HIS A 110 11.29 -24.90 -0.75
N HIS A 111 10.09 -24.93 -0.18
CA HIS A 111 9.61 -24.00 0.85
C HIS A 111 9.54 -22.52 0.43
N ARG A 112 9.74 -22.20 -0.85
CA ARG A 112 9.62 -20.83 -1.39
C ARG A 112 8.25 -20.54 -2.02
N GLY A 113 7.35 -21.53 -2.03
CA GLY A 113 5.98 -21.40 -2.55
C GLY A 113 5.82 -21.70 -4.04
N VAL A 114 6.86 -22.18 -4.75
CA VAL A 114 6.78 -22.52 -6.18
C VAL A 114 5.69 -23.53 -6.46
N GLY A 115 5.65 -24.64 -5.71
CA GLY A 115 4.62 -25.69 -5.88
C GLY A 115 3.21 -25.19 -5.60
N THR A 116 3.03 -24.42 -4.52
CA THR A 116 1.72 -23.84 -4.16
C THR A 116 1.21 -22.92 -5.26
N LEU A 117 2.07 -22.03 -5.79
CA LEU A 117 1.73 -21.10 -6.84
C LEU A 117 1.36 -21.83 -8.15
N LEU A 118 2.14 -22.84 -8.55
CA LEU A 118 1.85 -23.69 -9.70
C LEU A 118 0.47 -24.37 -9.56
N VAL A 119 0.18 -24.93 -8.38
CA VAL A 119 -1.11 -25.60 -8.14
C VAL A 119 -2.27 -24.62 -8.14
N GLU A 120 -2.14 -23.42 -7.58
CA GLU A 120 -3.18 -22.39 -7.65
C GLU A 120 -3.54 -22.03 -9.10
N HIS A 121 -2.52 -21.86 -9.95
CA HIS A 121 -2.76 -21.62 -11.38
C HIS A 121 -3.36 -22.83 -12.08
N LEU A 122 -2.94 -24.04 -11.69
CA LEU A 122 -3.47 -25.28 -12.25
C LEU A 122 -4.93 -25.51 -11.84
N VAL A 123 -5.29 -25.22 -10.57
CA VAL A 123 -6.69 -25.22 -10.07
C VAL A 123 -7.55 -24.24 -10.87
N SER A 124 -7.05 -23.02 -11.12
CA SER A 124 -7.77 -22.04 -11.95
C SER A 124 -7.98 -22.54 -13.40
N ALA A 125 -7.01 -23.27 -13.95
CA ALA A 125 -7.12 -23.88 -15.28
C ALA A 125 -8.13 -25.03 -15.29
N ALA A 126 -8.03 -25.92 -14.31
CA ALA A 126 -8.91 -27.09 -14.14
C ALA A 126 -10.38 -26.70 -13.99
N ARG A 127 -10.69 -25.71 -13.15
CA ARG A 127 -12.05 -25.16 -13.02
C ARG A 127 -12.61 -24.64 -14.34
N ALA A 128 -11.77 -23.95 -15.14
CA ALA A 128 -12.18 -23.46 -16.45
C ALA A 128 -12.44 -24.60 -17.46
N ASP A 129 -11.79 -25.75 -17.26
CA ASP A 129 -11.99 -26.97 -18.07
C ASP A 129 -13.12 -27.87 -17.52
N GLY A 130 -13.79 -27.44 -16.42
CA GLY A 130 -14.93 -28.15 -15.81
C GLY A 130 -14.56 -29.22 -14.81
N ILE A 131 -13.29 -29.33 -14.42
CA ILE A 131 -12.81 -30.29 -13.41
C ILE A 131 -13.18 -29.79 -12.02
N THR A 132 -13.74 -30.68 -11.20
CA THR A 132 -14.23 -30.38 -9.84
C THR A 132 -13.35 -30.96 -8.74
N THR A 133 -12.50 -31.94 -9.08
CA THR A 133 -11.71 -32.70 -8.09
C THR A 133 -10.32 -33.00 -8.64
N PHE A 134 -9.29 -32.78 -7.81
CA PHE A 134 -7.96 -33.34 -8.02
C PHE A 134 -7.71 -34.54 -7.12
N ASN A 135 -7.12 -35.58 -7.69
CA ASN A 135 -6.52 -36.68 -6.95
C ASN A 135 -4.99 -36.60 -7.06
N ALA A 136 -4.33 -36.80 -5.93
CA ALA A 136 -2.87 -36.85 -5.86
C ALA A 136 -2.44 -38.05 -5.05
N ASP A 137 -1.66 -38.95 -5.63
CA ASP A 137 -1.01 -40.03 -4.92
C ASP A 137 0.40 -39.59 -4.50
N ALA A 138 0.73 -39.80 -3.23
CA ALA A 138 2.01 -39.43 -2.65
C ALA A 138 2.49 -40.49 -1.67
N LEU A 139 3.81 -40.56 -1.41
CA LEU A 139 4.34 -41.33 -0.30
C LEU A 139 3.94 -40.67 1.03
N SER A 140 3.57 -41.45 2.04
CA SER A 140 3.12 -40.94 3.35
C SER A 140 4.20 -40.11 4.08
N GLU A 141 5.47 -40.33 3.75
CA GLU A 141 6.62 -39.55 4.22
C GLU A 141 6.82 -38.23 3.46
N ASN A 142 6.11 -37.97 2.35
CA ASN A 142 6.16 -36.69 1.61
C ASN A 142 5.36 -35.62 2.32
N HIS A 143 5.90 -35.16 3.45
CA HIS A 143 5.25 -34.13 4.27
C HIS A 143 5.10 -32.80 3.55
N GLU A 144 5.92 -32.49 2.54
CA GLU A 144 5.87 -31.24 1.79
C GLU A 144 4.61 -31.16 0.92
N VAL A 145 4.32 -32.20 0.14
CA VAL A 145 3.10 -32.28 -0.68
C VAL A 145 1.85 -32.28 0.20
N LEU A 146 1.87 -33.02 1.33
CA LEU A 146 0.75 -33.05 2.26
C LEU A 146 0.47 -31.68 2.90
N ARG A 147 1.53 -30.91 3.20
CA ARG A 147 1.43 -29.54 3.68
C ARG A 147 0.93 -28.60 2.58
N LEU A 148 1.46 -28.72 1.35
CA LEU A 148 1.03 -27.91 0.21
C LEU A 148 -0.49 -27.98 0.04
N PHE A 149 -1.09 -29.18 0.00
CA PHE A 149 -2.55 -29.32 -0.14
C PHE A 149 -3.33 -28.77 1.06
N ALA A 150 -2.77 -28.86 2.28
CA ALA A 150 -3.39 -28.25 3.46
C ALA A 150 -3.38 -26.70 3.39
N ASP A 151 -2.25 -26.15 2.92
CA ASP A 151 -2.03 -24.70 2.87
C ASP A 151 -2.77 -24.02 1.71
N LEU A 152 -3.26 -24.78 0.72
CA LEU A 152 -4.07 -24.22 -0.38
C LEU A 152 -5.38 -23.58 0.11
N GLY A 153 -5.93 -24.04 1.26
CA GLY A 153 -7.23 -23.61 1.75
C GLY A 153 -8.40 -24.34 1.09
N LEU A 154 -8.13 -25.37 0.26
CA LEU A 154 -9.14 -26.24 -0.35
C LEU A 154 -9.48 -27.42 0.55
N ARG A 155 -10.72 -27.91 0.47
CA ARG A 155 -11.15 -29.10 1.20
C ARG A 155 -10.38 -30.32 0.69
N THR A 156 -9.59 -30.93 1.56
CA THR A 156 -8.73 -32.07 1.22
C THR A 156 -9.06 -33.27 2.10
N ALA A 157 -9.42 -34.41 1.50
CA ALA A 157 -9.55 -35.69 2.15
C ALA A 157 -8.28 -36.51 1.92
N ARG A 158 -7.85 -37.31 2.92
CA ARG A 158 -6.67 -38.17 2.84
C ARG A 158 -7.06 -39.60 3.15
N HIS A 159 -6.64 -40.52 2.30
CA HIS A 159 -6.82 -41.95 2.47
C HIS A 159 -5.47 -42.62 2.41
N PHE A 160 -5.11 -43.35 3.49
CA PHE A 160 -3.79 -44.03 3.62
C PHE A 160 -3.91 -45.49 3.19
N GLU A 161 -3.07 -45.88 2.23
CA GLU A 161 -2.95 -47.27 1.75
C GLU A 161 -1.48 -47.74 1.89
N GLY A 162 -1.15 -48.25 3.07
CA GLY A 162 0.24 -48.69 3.38
C GLY A 162 1.21 -47.48 3.36
N PRO A 163 2.27 -47.51 2.52
CA PRO A 163 3.22 -46.42 2.43
C PRO A 163 2.74 -45.24 1.59
N GLU A 164 1.58 -45.34 0.95
CA GLU A 164 1.02 -44.35 0.06
C GLU A 164 -0.15 -43.64 0.70
N VAL A 165 -0.42 -42.40 0.29
CA VAL A 165 -1.57 -41.61 0.68
C VAL A 165 -2.19 -40.98 -0.56
N ARG A 166 -3.47 -41.23 -0.75
CA ARG A 166 -4.28 -40.55 -1.76
C ARG A 166 -4.91 -39.29 -1.15
N CYS A 167 -4.61 -38.15 -1.73
CA CYS A 167 -5.21 -36.88 -1.40
C CYS A 167 -6.30 -36.57 -2.45
N THR A 168 -7.54 -36.38 -2.02
CA THR A 168 -8.65 -35.90 -2.85
C THR A 168 -8.95 -34.47 -2.49
N VAL A 169 -8.79 -33.55 -3.43
CA VAL A 169 -8.89 -32.11 -3.25
C VAL A 169 -10.09 -31.60 -4.04
N ALA A 170 -11.11 -31.10 -3.36
CA ALA A 170 -12.27 -30.46 -3.99
C ALA A 170 -11.88 -29.07 -4.48
N LEU A 171 -12.20 -28.78 -5.75
CA LEU A 171 -11.79 -27.51 -6.39
C LEU A 171 -12.86 -26.40 -6.24
N ASP A 172 -13.67 -26.43 -5.21
CA ASP A 172 -14.65 -25.38 -4.94
C ASP A 172 -13.94 -24.04 -4.65
N GLU A 173 -14.57 -22.94 -5.12
CA GLU A 173 -14.11 -21.59 -4.78
C GLU A 173 -14.90 -21.09 -3.58
N ASP A 174 -14.44 -21.44 -2.39
CA ASP A 174 -15.01 -21.00 -1.12
C ASP A 174 -14.19 -19.85 -0.49
N ASP A 175 -14.75 -19.24 0.56
CA ASP A 175 -14.12 -18.11 1.25
C ASP A 175 -12.77 -18.49 1.89
N ALA A 176 -12.59 -19.73 2.29
CA ALA A 176 -11.34 -20.21 2.89
C ALA A 176 -10.21 -20.24 1.87
N TYR A 177 -10.48 -20.79 0.68
CA TYR A 177 -9.54 -20.79 -0.45
C TYR A 177 -9.17 -19.37 -0.87
N LEU A 178 -10.18 -18.51 -1.10
CA LEU A 178 -9.94 -17.12 -1.52
C LEU A 178 -9.12 -16.34 -0.48
N SER A 179 -9.42 -16.52 0.81
CA SER A 179 -8.66 -15.90 1.90
C SER A 179 -7.21 -16.38 1.96
N ALA A 180 -6.97 -17.68 1.75
CA ALA A 180 -5.63 -18.26 1.74
C ALA A 180 -4.80 -17.74 0.56
N VAL A 181 -5.38 -17.69 -0.66
CA VAL A 181 -4.73 -17.10 -1.85
C VAL A 181 -4.39 -15.63 -1.63
N GLU A 182 -5.34 -14.85 -1.08
CA GLU A 182 -5.14 -13.42 -0.81
C GLU A 182 -4.04 -13.18 0.24
N ALA A 183 -4.01 -13.97 1.32
CA ALA A 183 -3.00 -13.86 2.36
C ALA A 183 -1.59 -14.16 1.82
N ARG A 184 -1.44 -15.21 1.01
CA ARG A 184 -0.16 -15.55 0.36
C ARG A 184 0.27 -14.47 -0.62
N GLY A 185 -0.62 -14.01 -1.48
CA GLY A 185 -0.37 -12.92 -2.42
C GLY A 185 0.09 -11.65 -1.71
N SER A 186 -0.60 -11.26 -0.65
CA SER A 186 -0.23 -10.09 0.15
C SER A 186 1.16 -10.23 0.80
N SER A 187 1.48 -11.40 1.35
CA SER A 187 2.81 -11.66 1.94
C SER A 187 3.91 -11.59 0.89
N ALA A 188 3.68 -12.14 -0.30
CA ALA A 188 4.62 -12.09 -1.42
C ALA A 188 4.82 -10.66 -1.94
N ASP A 189 3.74 -9.87 -2.08
CA ASP A 189 3.80 -8.46 -2.47
C ASP A 189 4.66 -7.67 -1.48
N VAL A 190 4.42 -7.80 -0.17
CA VAL A 190 5.19 -7.12 0.88
C VAL A 190 6.67 -7.53 0.83
N ALA A 191 6.97 -8.83 0.72
CA ALA A 191 8.34 -9.31 0.61
C ALA A 191 9.07 -8.74 -0.62
N SER A 192 8.36 -8.57 -1.74
CA SER A 192 8.92 -8.01 -2.97
C SER A 192 9.28 -6.52 -2.85
N LEU A 193 8.66 -5.79 -1.92
CA LEU A 193 8.93 -4.37 -1.67
C LEU A 193 10.10 -4.12 -0.72
N GLN A 194 10.56 -5.14 0.01
CA GLN A 194 11.68 -4.98 0.94
C GLN A 194 12.95 -4.40 0.30
N PRO A 195 13.38 -4.82 -0.92
CA PRO A 195 14.55 -4.22 -1.58
C PRO A 195 14.37 -2.73 -1.93
N LEU A 196 13.12 -2.26 -2.09
CA LEU A 196 12.78 -0.85 -2.33
C LEU A 196 12.76 -0.05 -1.04
N LEU A 197 12.03 -0.54 -0.03
CA LEU A 197 11.66 0.24 1.15
C LEU A 197 12.55 -0.03 2.37
N GLN A 198 13.28 -1.17 2.36
CA GLN A 198 14.24 -1.55 3.42
C GLN A 198 15.57 -2.07 2.82
N PRO A 199 16.18 -1.37 1.84
CA PRO A 199 17.42 -1.82 1.24
C PRO A 199 18.57 -1.80 2.26
N LYS A 200 19.42 -2.84 2.23
CA LYS A 200 20.66 -2.90 3.01
C LYS A 200 21.83 -2.23 2.28
N ALA A 201 21.70 -2.05 0.97
CA ALA A 201 22.67 -1.38 0.14
C ALA A 201 21.96 -0.63 -1.01
N VAL A 202 22.36 0.63 -1.22
CA VAL A 202 21.82 1.51 -2.28
C VAL A 202 22.95 1.99 -3.18
N ALA A 203 22.73 1.93 -4.50
CA ALA A 203 23.61 2.55 -5.49
C ALA A 203 22.88 3.68 -6.21
N VAL A 204 23.49 4.87 -6.30
CA VAL A 204 22.97 5.98 -7.10
C VAL A 204 23.75 6.05 -8.41
N VAL A 205 23.09 5.64 -9.51
CA VAL A 205 23.67 5.60 -10.86
C VAL A 205 23.38 6.93 -11.56
N GLY A 206 24.43 7.61 -12.01
CA GLY A 206 24.33 8.95 -12.59
C GLY A 206 24.48 10.08 -11.55
N ALA A 207 24.88 9.77 -10.32
CA ALA A 207 25.32 10.79 -9.37
C ALA A 207 26.51 11.56 -9.94
N GLY A 208 26.40 12.88 -10.03
CA GLY A 208 27.43 13.74 -10.63
C GLY A 208 28.02 14.74 -9.64
N ARG A 209 29.13 15.40 -10.05
CA ARG A 209 29.76 16.49 -9.26
C ARG A 209 29.04 17.83 -9.42
N LYS A 210 28.22 18.00 -10.47
CA LYS A 210 27.55 19.26 -10.78
C LYS A 210 26.47 19.54 -9.71
N PRO A 211 26.52 20.72 -9.02
CA PRO A 211 25.44 21.14 -8.13
C PRO A 211 24.10 21.21 -8.87
N GLY A 212 23.00 20.88 -8.18
CA GLY A 212 21.63 20.92 -8.74
C GLY A 212 21.27 19.75 -9.66
N SER A 213 22.13 18.73 -9.85
CA SER A 213 21.72 17.51 -10.54
C SER A 213 20.93 16.58 -9.61
N VAL A 214 19.88 15.95 -10.13
CA VAL A 214 18.98 15.07 -9.37
C VAL A 214 19.75 13.93 -8.68
N GLY A 215 20.62 13.20 -9.42
CA GLY A 215 21.40 12.12 -8.81
C GLY A 215 22.34 12.57 -7.69
N ARG A 216 22.86 13.81 -7.76
CA ARG A 216 23.65 14.39 -6.66
C ARG A 216 22.77 14.73 -5.46
N ALA A 217 21.58 15.28 -5.68
CA ALA A 217 20.65 15.62 -4.61
C ALA A 217 20.23 14.37 -3.83
N ILE A 218 19.86 13.30 -4.54
CA ILE A 218 19.51 12.02 -3.93
C ILE A 218 20.69 11.41 -3.15
N LEU A 219 21.90 11.42 -3.73
CA LEU A 219 23.09 10.93 -3.03
C LEU A 219 23.39 11.77 -1.77
N HIS A 220 23.16 13.07 -1.83
CA HIS A 220 23.31 13.99 -0.70
C HIS A 220 22.30 13.64 0.40
N HIS A 221 21.02 13.46 0.06
CA HIS A 221 19.98 13.12 1.03
C HIS A 221 20.25 11.77 1.72
N LEU A 222 20.60 10.74 0.96
CA LEU A 222 20.98 9.45 1.54
C LEU A 222 22.19 9.57 2.49
N HIS A 223 23.19 10.38 2.12
CA HIS A 223 24.41 10.55 2.90
C HIS A 223 24.18 11.39 4.17
N THR A 224 23.46 12.52 4.05
CA THR A 224 23.21 13.46 5.17
C THR A 224 22.00 13.09 6.01
N GLY A 225 21.01 12.38 5.45
CA GLY A 225 19.82 11.91 6.14
C GLY A 225 20.07 10.74 7.08
N GLY A 226 21.31 10.23 7.15
CA GLY A 226 21.68 9.19 8.11
C GLY A 226 21.32 7.76 7.66
N TYR A 227 21.23 7.50 6.36
CA TYR A 227 20.99 6.15 5.85
C TYR A 227 21.98 5.13 6.45
N VAL A 228 21.45 4.13 7.13
CA VAL A 228 22.24 3.16 7.92
C VAL A 228 22.90 2.10 7.03
N GLY A 229 22.35 1.83 5.84
CA GLY A 229 22.86 0.83 4.90
C GLY A 229 24.13 1.28 4.16
N ARG A 230 24.62 0.44 3.26
CA ARG A 230 25.77 0.75 2.42
C ARG A 230 25.36 1.63 1.24
N LEU A 231 26.08 2.73 1.03
CA LEU A 231 25.82 3.69 -0.04
C LEU A 231 26.96 3.70 -1.05
N PHE A 232 26.61 3.60 -2.33
CA PHE A 232 27.56 3.66 -3.46
C PHE A 232 27.11 4.72 -4.47
N ALA A 233 28.09 5.39 -5.07
CA ALA A 233 27.86 6.18 -6.27
C ALA A 233 28.37 5.41 -7.50
N VAL A 234 27.67 5.52 -8.63
CA VAL A 234 28.11 4.96 -9.91
C VAL A 234 28.26 6.10 -10.92
N ASN A 235 29.52 6.40 -11.25
CA ASN A 235 29.87 7.43 -12.23
C ASN A 235 31.27 7.16 -12.79
N PRO A 236 31.44 6.89 -14.10
CA PRO A 236 32.74 6.56 -14.69
C PRO A 236 33.77 7.71 -14.64
N ALA A 237 33.32 8.96 -14.43
CA ALA A 237 34.20 10.16 -14.45
C ALA A 237 34.62 10.61 -13.06
N ALA A 238 34.32 9.86 -11.98
CA ALA A 238 34.63 10.27 -10.61
C ALA A 238 35.05 9.10 -9.74
N HIS A 239 36.03 9.31 -8.85
CA HIS A 239 36.45 8.33 -7.83
C HIS A 239 35.63 8.46 -6.53
N SER A 240 35.11 9.66 -6.27
CA SER A 240 34.25 9.92 -5.12
C SER A 240 33.31 11.10 -5.42
N ILE A 241 32.09 11.08 -4.84
CA ILE A 241 31.09 12.15 -4.94
C ILE A 241 30.54 12.39 -3.54
N LEU A 242 30.61 13.61 -3.03
CA LEU A 242 30.20 13.96 -1.66
C LEU A 242 30.85 13.08 -0.57
N GLY A 243 32.09 12.60 -0.79
CA GLY A 243 32.76 11.69 0.15
C GLY A 243 32.34 10.20 -0.02
N VAL A 244 31.31 9.89 -0.80
CA VAL A 244 30.90 8.53 -1.10
C VAL A 244 31.79 7.95 -2.22
N PRO A 245 32.33 6.72 -2.05
CA PRO A 245 33.11 6.07 -3.11
C PRO A 245 32.28 5.90 -4.39
N SER A 246 32.88 6.23 -5.54
CA SER A 246 32.25 6.09 -6.85
C SER A 246 32.94 5.02 -7.68
N HIS A 247 32.13 4.23 -8.36
CA HIS A 247 32.57 3.13 -9.22
C HIS A 247 32.16 3.39 -10.66
N PRO A 248 32.88 2.85 -11.66
CA PRO A 248 32.59 3.14 -13.07
C PRO A 248 31.29 2.49 -13.59
N ALA A 249 30.88 1.37 -13.02
CA ALA A 249 29.67 0.60 -13.43
C ALA A 249 29.07 -0.15 -12.23
N VAL A 250 27.82 -0.57 -12.32
CA VAL A 250 27.12 -1.35 -11.27
C VAL A 250 27.83 -2.69 -11.03
N GLY A 251 28.26 -3.36 -12.11
CA GLY A 251 28.98 -4.64 -11.99
C GLY A 251 30.38 -4.56 -11.36
N SER A 252 30.93 -3.35 -11.15
CA SER A 252 32.21 -3.13 -10.48
C SER A 252 32.08 -2.78 -9.00
N LEU A 253 30.85 -2.76 -8.46
CA LEU A 253 30.60 -2.52 -7.05
C LEU A 253 31.13 -3.68 -6.20
N PRO A 254 31.68 -3.42 -5.00
CA PRO A 254 32.22 -4.46 -4.12
C PRO A 254 31.13 -5.38 -3.55
N ARG A 255 29.87 -4.98 -3.69
CA ARG A 255 28.68 -5.74 -3.29
C ARG A 255 27.50 -5.35 -4.17
N THR A 256 26.66 -6.29 -4.55
CA THR A 256 25.39 -6.04 -5.24
C THR A 256 24.48 -5.19 -4.34
N PRO A 257 23.99 -4.03 -4.81
CA PRO A 257 23.00 -3.25 -4.06
C PRO A 257 21.61 -3.89 -4.18
N ASP A 258 20.81 -3.75 -3.13
CA ASP A 258 19.40 -4.16 -3.16
C ASP A 258 18.58 -3.21 -4.05
N LEU A 259 18.89 -1.91 -3.97
CA LEU A 259 18.23 -0.83 -4.69
C LEU A 259 19.24 -0.06 -5.56
N ALA A 260 18.93 0.10 -6.84
CA ALA A 260 19.63 1.03 -7.72
C ALA A 260 18.72 2.23 -8.08
N VAL A 261 19.18 3.43 -7.77
CA VAL A 261 18.53 4.70 -8.15
C VAL A 261 19.11 5.15 -9.48
N LEU A 262 18.30 5.20 -10.53
CA LEU A 262 18.74 5.59 -11.88
C LEU A 262 18.41 7.06 -12.15
N ALA A 263 19.47 7.89 -12.20
CA ALA A 263 19.42 9.31 -12.53
C ALA A 263 20.30 9.61 -13.75
N VAL A 264 20.24 8.76 -14.76
CA VAL A 264 20.94 8.87 -16.05
C VAL A 264 20.00 9.38 -17.13
N PRO A 265 20.48 9.89 -18.29
CA PRO A 265 19.61 10.29 -19.39
C PRO A 265 18.70 9.16 -19.87
N ALA A 266 17.49 9.48 -20.36
CA ALA A 266 16.49 8.51 -20.80
C ALA A 266 17.02 7.43 -21.76
N ALA A 267 17.86 7.82 -22.71
CA ALA A 267 18.48 6.88 -23.66
C ALA A 267 19.39 5.84 -23.00
N ALA A 268 19.91 6.10 -21.80
CA ALA A 268 20.78 5.18 -21.08
C ALA A 268 19.99 4.24 -20.13
N ILE A 269 18.73 4.54 -19.82
CA ILE A 269 17.93 3.77 -18.86
C ILE A 269 17.83 2.28 -19.22
N PRO A 270 17.51 1.87 -20.47
CA PRO A 270 17.38 0.45 -20.81
C PRO A 270 18.67 -0.34 -20.57
N VAL A 271 19.80 0.18 -21.03
CA VAL A 271 21.11 -0.47 -20.87
C VAL A 271 21.50 -0.54 -19.39
N THR A 272 21.30 0.54 -18.64
CA THR A 272 21.63 0.58 -17.21
C THR A 272 20.74 -0.38 -16.40
N ALA A 273 19.46 -0.51 -16.76
CA ALA A 273 18.55 -1.46 -16.12
C ALA A 273 18.99 -2.92 -16.36
N GLU A 274 19.39 -3.23 -17.59
CA GLU A 274 19.93 -4.56 -17.96
C GLU A 274 21.24 -4.87 -17.20
N GLU A 275 22.14 -3.88 -17.06
CA GLU A 275 23.36 -4.02 -16.26
C GLU A 275 23.04 -4.25 -14.76
N CYS A 276 22.07 -3.54 -14.21
CA CYS A 276 21.60 -3.74 -12.84
C CYS A 276 21.06 -5.16 -12.64
N GLY A 277 20.22 -5.64 -13.57
CA GLY A 277 19.67 -6.99 -13.52
C GLY A 277 20.73 -8.07 -13.57
N LYS A 278 21.69 -7.97 -14.49
CA LYS A 278 22.85 -8.89 -14.59
C LYS A 278 23.72 -8.88 -13.31
N ALA A 279 23.81 -7.74 -12.63
CA ALA A 279 24.52 -7.63 -11.37
C ALA A 279 23.73 -8.20 -10.17
N GLY A 280 22.46 -8.61 -10.36
CA GLY A 280 21.60 -9.16 -9.31
C GLY A 280 20.90 -8.12 -8.45
N VAL A 281 20.75 -6.88 -8.93
CA VAL A 281 19.95 -5.83 -8.27
C VAL A 281 18.48 -6.28 -8.25
N ARG A 282 17.81 -6.10 -7.12
CA ARG A 282 16.43 -6.57 -6.94
C ARG A 282 15.37 -5.50 -7.11
N ALA A 283 15.76 -4.21 -7.04
CA ALA A 283 14.83 -3.09 -7.17
C ALA A 283 15.45 -1.90 -7.88
N LEU A 284 14.66 -1.24 -8.72
CA LEU A 284 15.02 0.00 -9.41
C LEU A 284 14.12 1.16 -8.97
N LEU A 285 14.72 2.30 -8.73
CA LEU A 285 14.05 3.61 -8.60
C LEU A 285 14.49 4.47 -9.79
N VAL A 286 13.60 4.69 -10.76
CA VAL A 286 13.91 5.45 -11.97
C VAL A 286 13.33 6.86 -11.84
N VAL A 287 14.17 7.84 -11.50
CA VAL A 287 13.74 9.24 -11.36
C VAL A 287 13.71 9.99 -12.68
N THR A 288 14.37 9.48 -13.70
CA THR A 288 14.43 10.05 -15.04
C THR A 288 13.06 10.09 -15.70
N ALA A 289 12.71 11.23 -16.27
CA ALA A 289 11.51 11.43 -17.07
C ALA A 289 11.79 11.34 -18.58
N GLY A 290 10.73 11.26 -19.39
CA GLY A 290 10.79 11.40 -20.84
C GLY A 290 11.29 10.16 -21.58
N LEU A 291 11.04 8.95 -21.04
CA LEU A 291 11.24 7.70 -21.78
C LEU A 291 10.24 7.60 -22.92
N ASP A 292 10.72 7.26 -24.12
CA ASP A 292 9.84 6.89 -25.21
C ASP A 292 9.29 5.45 -25.06
N ALA A 293 8.38 5.05 -25.95
CA ALA A 293 7.71 3.75 -25.84
C ALA A 293 8.66 2.55 -25.96
N ASP A 294 9.75 2.67 -26.74
CA ASP A 294 10.73 1.60 -26.92
C ASP A 294 11.61 1.47 -25.67
N GLN A 295 12.07 2.58 -25.12
CA GLN A 295 12.81 2.65 -23.87
C GLN A 295 11.99 2.10 -22.69
N ALA A 296 10.71 2.46 -22.63
CA ALA A 296 9.78 1.96 -21.61
C ALA A 296 9.60 0.43 -21.71
N ARG A 297 9.41 -0.11 -22.93
CA ARG A 297 9.31 -1.56 -23.13
C ARG A 297 10.60 -2.29 -22.75
N ALA A 298 11.75 -1.74 -23.12
CA ALA A 298 13.05 -2.32 -22.81
C ALA A 298 13.34 -2.32 -21.30
N LEU A 299 13.01 -1.22 -20.59
CA LEU A 299 13.09 -1.15 -19.13
C LEU A 299 12.22 -2.22 -18.46
N LEU A 300 10.95 -2.33 -18.86
CA LEU A 300 10.03 -3.34 -18.32
C LEU A 300 10.49 -4.77 -18.64
N SER A 301 11.04 -4.99 -19.84
CA SER A 301 11.60 -6.29 -20.23
C SER A 301 12.78 -6.66 -19.33
N ALA A 302 13.71 -5.75 -19.08
CA ALA A 302 14.84 -5.98 -18.17
C ALA A 302 14.35 -6.30 -16.74
N CYS A 303 13.38 -5.52 -16.22
CA CYS A 303 12.81 -5.78 -14.91
C CYS A 303 12.19 -7.17 -14.80
N ARG A 304 11.42 -7.60 -15.81
CA ARG A 304 10.78 -8.93 -15.86
C ARG A 304 11.79 -10.06 -15.97
N THR A 305 12.76 -9.92 -16.88
CA THR A 305 13.81 -10.94 -17.12
C THR A 305 14.63 -11.20 -15.85
N HIS A 306 14.95 -10.14 -15.10
CA HIS A 306 15.80 -10.24 -13.92
C HIS A 306 15.03 -10.24 -12.59
N GLY A 307 13.69 -10.19 -12.62
CA GLY A 307 12.86 -10.19 -11.41
C GLY A 307 13.01 -8.94 -10.54
N MET A 308 13.28 -7.78 -11.14
CA MET A 308 13.44 -6.52 -10.41
C MET A 308 12.10 -5.80 -10.24
N ARG A 309 11.84 -5.29 -9.03
CA ARG A 309 10.71 -4.35 -8.80
C ARG A 309 11.10 -2.94 -9.25
N LEU A 310 10.11 -2.16 -9.68
CA LEU A 310 10.33 -0.84 -10.28
C LEU A 310 9.41 0.22 -9.69
N VAL A 311 9.99 1.33 -9.21
CA VAL A 311 9.30 2.59 -8.93
C VAL A 311 9.66 3.63 -9.97
N GLY A 312 8.67 4.34 -10.47
CA GLY A 312 8.81 5.30 -11.57
C GLY A 312 8.50 4.67 -12.93
N PRO A 313 9.08 5.17 -14.03
CA PRO A 313 9.96 6.35 -14.16
C PRO A 313 9.25 7.67 -13.83
N ASN A 314 9.98 8.80 -13.99
CA ASN A 314 9.41 10.15 -13.81
C ASN A 314 8.86 10.37 -12.39
N CYS A 315 9.62 10.05 -11.35
CA CYS A 315 9.18 10.13 -9.96
C CYS A 315 10.12 11.01 -9.11
N LEU A 316 9.60 11.51 -7.98
CA LEU A 316 10.36 12.30 -7.00
C LEU A 316 11.34 11.45 -6.18
N GLY A 317 11.06 10.16 -6.05
CA GLY A 317 11.84 9.25 -5.22
C GLY A 317 11.02 8.53 -4.15
N ILE A 318 11.73 7.89 -3.22
CA ILE A 318 11.15 7.15 -2.11
C ILE A 318 11.84 7.51 -0.80
N SER A 319 11.13 7.41 0.33
CA SER A 319 11.72 7.47 1.66
C SER A 319 11.07 6.46 2.61
N ASN A 320 11.83 6.03 3.60
CA ASN A 320 11.37 5.30 4.77
C ASN A 320 12.10 5.86 6.00
N THR A 321 11.34 6.45 6.89
CA THR A 321 11.86 7.18 8.05
C THR A 321 12.11 6.31 9.27
N ASP A 322 12.12 4.98 9.10
CA ASP A 322 12.51 4.08 10.17
C ASP A 322 13.89 4.49 10.72
N PRO A 323 14.04 4.79 12.04
CA PRO A 323 15.32 5.20 12.62
C PRO A 323 16.43 4.17 12.42
N GLU A 324 16.10 2.88 12.27
CA GLU A 324 17.06 1.81 11.99
C GLU A 324 17.51 1.78 10.53
N LEU A 325 16.88 2.55 9.65
CA LEU A 325 17.16 2.60 8.21
C LEU A 325 17.49 4.02 7.72
N SER A 326 16.63 4.99 8.03
CA SER A 326 16.73 6.40 7.60
C SER A 326 16.93 6.57 6.08
N LEU A 327 16.12 5.88 5.28
CA LEU A 327 16.18 5.94 3.82
C LEU A 327 15.53 7.23 3.32
N ASP A 328 16.29 8.10 2.64
CA ASP A 328 15.75 9.22 1.86
C ASP A 328 16.39 9.27 0.47
N ALA A 329 15.82 8.53 -0.46
CA ALA A 329 16.19 8.53 -1.86
C ALA A 329 15.26 9.45 -2.68
N THR A 330 14.94 10.63 -2.14
CA THR A 330 14.19 11.70 -2.82
C THR A 330 15.10 12.87 -3.22
N PHE A 331 14.58 13.76 -4.06
CA PHE A 331 15.16 15.09 -4.29
C PHE A 331 14.20 16.21 -3.87
N ALA A 332 13.41 15.98 -2.81
CA ALA A 332 12.60 17.02 -2.15
C ALA A 332 13.53 18.10 -1.53
N ALA A 333 12.96 19.23 -1.11
CA ALA A 333 13.77 20.28 -0.49
C ALA A 333 14.27 19.89 0.90
N ASP A 334 13.42 19.20 1.67
CA ASP A 334 13.66 18.80 3.06
C ASP A 334 13.44 17.31 3.25
N HIS A 335 14.09 16.75 4.27
CA HIS A 335 13.87 15.37 4.70
C HIS A 335 12.50 15.22 5.34
N PRO A 336 11.72 14.16 5.00
CA PRO A 336 10.48 13.85 5.71
C PRO A 336 10.73 13.60 7.20
N ARG A 337 9.92 14.21 8.06
CA ARG A 337 9.99 13.95 9.50
C ARG A 337 9.53 12.52 9.81
N PRO A 338 10.21 11.79 10.71
CA PRO A 338 9.76 10.48 11.16
C PRO A 338 8.38 10.52 11.82
N GLY A 339 7.53 9.54 11.50
CA GLY A 339 6.20 9.39 12.07
C GLY A 339 5.44 8.20 11.49
N THR A 340 4.11 8.31 11.41
CA THR A 340 3.22 7.19 11.14
C THR A 340 2.35 7.35 9.88
N ALA A 341 2.45 8.48 9.16
CA ALA A 341 1.70 8.68 7.92
C ALA A 341 2.42 8.03 6.72
N GLY A 342 1.77 7.09 6.05
CA GLY A 342 2.21 6.55 4.76
C GLY A 342 1.71 7.44 3.60
N VAL A 343 2.57 7.78 2.64
CA VAL A 343 2.23 8.67 1.53
C VAL A 343 2.61 8.04 0.19
N ALA A 344 1.66 7.86 -0.72
CA ALA A 344 1.92 7.41 -2.09
C ALA A 344 1.25 8.31 -3.12
N VAL A 345 2.04 8.86 -4.04
CA VAL A 345 1.58 9.85 -5.01
C VAL A 345 2.08 9.53 -6.42
N GLN A 346 1.24 9.77 -7.43
CA GLN A 346 1.70 9.73 -8.83
C GLN A 346 2.32 11.05 -9.29
N SER A 347 1.92 12.18 -8.69
CA SER A 347 2.47 13.50 -9.00
C SER A 347 3.53 13.90 -7.98
N GLY A 348 4.79 14.12 -8.42
CA GLY A 348 5.87 14.59 -7.54
C GLY A 348 5.57 15.94 -6.89
N GLY A 349 4.96 16.88 -7.63
CA GLY A 349 4.57 18.19 -7.09
C GLY A 349 3.52 18.10 -5.97
N VAL A 350 2.51 17.22 -6.13
CA VAL A 350 1.53 16.94 -5.07
C VAL A 350 2.22 16.27 -3.87
N GLY A 351 3.19 15.39 -4.13
CA GLY A 351 4.00 14.76 -3.08
C GLY A 351 4.74 15.78 -2.22
N ILE A 352 5.42 16.75 -2.86
CA ILE A 352 6.11 17.84 -2.15
C ILE A 352 5.11 18.65 -1.29
N ALA A 353 3.97 19.03 -1.86
CA ALA A 353 2.95 19.79 -1.13
C ALA A 353 2.37 19.02 0.07
N LEU A 354 2.20 17.69 -0.05
CA LEU A 354 1.77 16.84 1.07
C LEU A 354 2.84 16.73 2.15
N LEU A 355 4.10 16.47 1.79
CA LEU A 355 5.19 16.38 2.75
C LEU A 355 5.36 17.68 3.54
N ASP A 356 5.33 18.83 2.86
CA ASP A 356 5.40 20.15 3.48
C ASP A 356 4.17 20.41 4.39
N GLY A 357 2.96 20.09 3.92
CA GLY A 357 1.74 20.23 4.72
C GLY A 357 1.74 19.36 5.97
N LEU A 358 2.13 18.09 5.86
CA LEU A 358 2.26 17.18 7.00
C LEU A 358 3.35 17.66 7.98
N SER A 359 4.49 18.13 7.46
CA SER A 359 5.56 18.68 8.29
C SER A 359 5.11 19.89 9.10
N ARG A 360 4.32 20.79 8.51
CA ARG A 360 3.73 21.96 9.21
C ARG A 360 2.73 21.53 10.28
N LEU A 361 1.97 20.48 10.04
CA LEU A 361 1.06 19.90 11.05
C LEU A 361 1.80 19.15 12.15
N GLY A 362 3.10 18.90 12.02
CA GLY A 362 3.83 18.03 12.94
C GLY A 362 3.51 16.54 12.76
N ILE A 363 2.78 16.16 11.70
CA ILE A 363 2.51 14.77 11.35
C ILE A 363 3.73 14.23 10.61
N GLY A 364 4.42 13.28 11.23
CA GLY A 364 5.56 12.62 10.62
C GLY A 364 5.12 11.54 9.62
N VAL A 365 6.03 11.20 8.72
CA VAL A 365 5.81 10.21 7.65
C VAL A 365 6.51 8.91 8.01
N SER A 366 5.86 7.75 7.86
CA SER A 366 6.49 6.44 7.99
C SER A 366 7.27 6.08 6.74
N SER A 367 6.63 6.25 5.58
CA SER A 367 7.25 6.08 4.27
C SER A 367 6.55 6.94 3.23
N PHE A 368 7.34 7.38 2.24
CA PHE A 368 6.87 8.14 1.08
C PHE A 368 7.29 7.46 -0.21
N VAL A 369 6.37 7.32 -1.16
CA VAL A 369 6.64 6.77 -2.48
C VAL A 369 6.02 7.65 -3.56
N SER A 370 6.88 8.24 -4.40
CA SER A 370 6.43 8.87 -5.65
C SER A 370 6.42 7.82 -6.75
N LEU A 371 5.24 7.44 -7.20
CA LEU A 371 5.03 6.36 -8.18
C LEU A 371 5.36 6.78 -9.62
N GLY A 372 5.33 8.09 -9.92
CA GLY A 372 5.57 8.61 -11.27
C GLY A 372 4.61 8.03 -12.31
N ASP A 373 5.14 7.57 -13.44
CA ASP A 373 4.37 6.94 -14.52
C ASP A 373 3.80 5.56 -14.13
N LYS A 374 4.22 5.02 -12.99
CA LYS A 374 3.68 3.82 -12.35
C LYS A 374 3.70 2.58 -13.25
N TYR A 375 4.90 2.14 -13.64
CA TYR A 375 5.04 0.97 -14.53
C TYR A 375 4.90 -0.38 -13.82
N ASP A 376 5.23 -0.45 -12.50
CA ASP A 376 5.13 -1.68 -11.69
C ASP A 376 4.50 -1.36 -10.32
N VAL A 377 5.28 -0.84 -9.36
CA VAL A 377 4.79 -0.56 -8.01
C VAL A 377 3.65 0.47 -8.04
N SER A 378 2.58 0.17 -7.32
CA SER A 378 1.33 0.90 -7.35
C SER A 378 0.83 1.28 -5.95
N GLY A 379 -0.28 2.02 -5.87
CA GLY A 379 -0.95 2.29 -4.60
C GLY A 379 -1.45 1.03 -3.89
N ASN A 380 -1.73 -0.05 -4.63
CA ASN A 380 -2.13 -1.33 -4.05
C ASN A 380 -0.98 -1.98 -3.26
N ASP A 381 0.23 -1.96 -3.82
CA ASP A 381 1.44 -2.46 -3.17
C ASP A 381 1.72 -1.67 -1.89
N MET A 382 1.58 -0.34 -1.94
CA MET A 382 1.81 0.51 -0.78
C MET A 382 0.78 0.29 0.33
N LEU A 383 -0.49 0.09 0.01
CA LEU A 383 -1.51 -0.26 1.01
C LEU A 383 -1.20 -1.58 1.71
N GLN A 384 -0.72 -2.59 0.99
CA GLN A 384 -0.31 -3.87 1.57
C GLN A 384 0.94 -3.73 2.45
N TRP A 385 1.91 -2.92 2.02
CA TRP A 385 3.09 -2.59 2.81
C TRP A 385 2.69 -1.96 4.14
N TRP A 386 1.89 -0.90 4.13
CA TRP A 386 1.47 -0.18 5.33
C TRP A 386 0.60 -1.02 6.27
N GLU A 387 -0.15 -1.97 5.75
CA GLU A 387 -0.93 -2.91 6.57
C GLU A 387 -0.02 -3.80 7.43
N SER A 388 1.20 -4.07 6.97
CA SER A 388 2.13 -5.03 7.54
C SER A 388 3.39 -4.43 8.16
N ASP A 389 3.71 -3.15 7.94
CA ASP A 389 4.95 -2.52 8.40
C ASP A 389 5.01 -2.24 9.92
N GLY A 390 3.86 -2.34 10.61
CA GLY A 390 3.72 -2.13 12.05
C GLY A 390 3.94 -0.67 12.51
N ARG A 391 4.07 0.27 11.59
CA ARG A 391 4.39 1.68 11.85
C ARG A 391 3.36 2.66 11.31
N THR A 392 2.70 2.31 10.20
CA THR A 392 1.76 3.20 9.52
C THR A 392 0.38 3.07 10.12
N ASP A 393 -0.20 4.19 10.54
CA ASP A 393 -1.56 4.29 11.09
C ASP A 393 -2.49 5.23 10.29
N LEU A 394 -1.96 5.91 9.27
CA LEU A 394 -2.67 6.81 8.37
C LEU A 394 -2.09 6.69 6.96
N ALA A 395 -2.92 6.42 5.95
CA ALA A 395 -2.49 6.33 4.55
C ALA A 395 -3.04 7.49 3.72
N LEU A 396 -2.16 8.17 3.00
CA LEU A 396 -2.47 9.32 2.13
C LEU A 396 -2.12 8.98 0.68
N LEU A 397 -3.10 9.04 -0.20
CA LEU A 397 -2.97 8.67 -1.59
C LEU A 397 -3.26 9.85 -2.53
N HIS A 398 -2.50 9.96 -3.61
CA HIS A 398 -2.88 10.73 -4.80
C HIS A 398 -2.63 9.88 -6.03
N LEU A 399 -3.68 9.24 -6.54
CA LEU A 399 -3.60 8.28 -7.64
C LEU A 399 -4.44 8.75 -8.83
N GLU A 400 -3.82 8.82 -9.99
CA GLU A 400 -4.49 9.13 -11.28
C GLU A 400 -5.13 7.88 -11.89
N SER A 401 -4.57 6.69 -11.59
CA SER A 401 -5.08 5.38 -12.01
C SER A 401 -4.85 4.32 -10.94
N PHE A 402 -5.70 3.27 -10.91
CA PHE A 402 -5.66 2.22 -9.88
C PHE A 402 -4.98 0.91 -10.34
N GLY A 403 -4.51 0.85 -11.61
CA GLY A 403 -4.01 -0.39 -12.18
C GLY A 403 -5.13 -1.43 -12.32
N ASN A 404 -5.16 -2.43 -11.45
CA ASN A 404 -6.28 -3.39 -11.34
C ASN A 404 -7.29 -2.88 -10.30
N PRO A 405 -8.45 -2.30 -10.70
CA PRO A 405 -9.42 -1.72 -9.77
C PRO A 405 -10.04 -2.74 -8.81
N ARG A 406 -10.17 -4.01 -9.22
CA ARG A 406 -10.72 -5.08 -8.37
C ARG A 406 -9.75 -5.44 -7.26
N ALA A 407 -8.46 -5.60 -7.57
CA ALA A 407 -7.42 -5.87 -6.58
C ALA A 407 -7.30 -4.67 -5.61
N PHE A 408 -7.24 -3.45 -6.14
CA PHE A 408 -7.20 -2.23 -5.33
C PHE A 408 -8.40 -2.12 -4.37
N SER A 409 -9.62 -2.36 -4.86
CA SER A 409 -10.83 -2.30 -4.02
C SER A 409 -10.80 -3.33 -2.88
N ARG A 410 -10.35 -4.56 -3.13
CA ARG A 410 -10.23 -5.60 -2.08
C ARG A 410 -9.20 -5.21 -1.03
N THR A 411 -7.99 -4.86 -1.46
CA THR A 411 -6.91 -4.42 -0.55
C THR A 411 -7.32 -3.21 0.25
N ALA A 412 -7.85 -2.18 -0.41
CA ALA A 412 -8.27 -0.95 0.27
C ALA A 412 -9.37 -1.22 1.31
N ARG A 413 -10.37 -2.06 0.99
CA ARG A 413 -11.43 -2.45 1.94
C ARG A 413 -10.89 -3.18 3.17
N ARG A 414 -9.83 -3.98 3.02
CA ARG A 414 -9.16 -4.65 4.12
C ARG A 414 -8.39 -3.66 4.97
N VAL A 415 -7.60 -2.79 4.34
CA VAL A 415 -6.74 -1.79 5.00
C VAL A 415 -7.56 -0.72 5.71
N THR A 416 -8.66 -0.24 5.10
CA THR A 416 -9.51 0.79 5.71
C THR A 416 -10.20 0.35 7.00
N ARG A 417 -10.33 -0.95 7.25
CA ARG A 417 -10.80 -1.47 8.56
C ARG A 417 -9.77 -1.29 9.68
N ARG A 418 -8.49 -1.13 9.33
CA ARG A 418 -7.39 -1.03 10.31
C ARG A 418 -6.92 0.40 10.49
N MET A 419 -6.80 1.18 9.40
CA MET A 419 -6.31 2.55 9.41
C MET A 419 -7.10 3.46 8.48
N PRO A 420 -7.16 4.78 8.72
CA PRO A 420 -7.68 5.73 7.75
C PRO A 420 -6.88 5.69 6.44
N VAL A 421 -7.59 5.63 5.32
CA VAL A 421 -7.04 5.82 3.98
C VAL A 421 -7.73 7.01 3.34
N LEU A 422 -6.96 8.04 3.04
CA LEU A 422 -7.45 9.28 2.42
C LEU A 422 -6.89 9.42 1.01
N THR A 423 -7.66 10.02 0.12
CA THR A 423 -7.18 10.33 -1.23
C THR A 423 -7.70 11.67 -1.72
N VAL A 424 -6.92 12.33 -2.57
CA VAL A 424 -7.42 13.46 -3.36
C VAL A 424 -8.09 12.92 -4.62
N ASP A 425 -9.38 13.19 -4.79
CA ASP A 425 -10.13 12.83 -5.99
C ASP A 425 -9.87 13.86 -7.10
N ALA A 426 -8.75 13.74 -7.82
CA ALA A 426 -8.37 14.61 -8.93
C ALA A 426 -9.10 14.24 -10.24
N GLY A 427 -9.24 15.17 -11.18
CA GLY A 427 -9.86 14.91 -12.49
C GLY A 427 -11.38 14.65 -12.42
N ARG A 428 -12.11 15.25 -11.48
CA ARG A 428 -13.58 15.09 -11.32
C ARG A 428 -14.40 15.78 -12.41
N THR A 429 -13.88 16.86 -12.96
CA THR A 429 -14.52 17.63 -14.03
C THR A 429 -14.00 17.21 -15.40
N ASP A 430 -14.74 17.55 -16.47
CA ASP A 430 -14.29 17.31 -17.85
C ASP A 430 -12.95 18.01 -18.15
N ALA A 431 -12.76 19.23 -17.64
CA ALA A 431 -11.51 19.95 -17.77
C ALA A 431 -10.36 19.25 -17.05
N GLY A 432 -10.60 18.80 -15.81
CA GLY A 432 -9.62 18.04 -15.03
C GLY A 432 -9.26 16.69 -15.68
N ARG A 433 -10.26 15.99 -16.27
CA ARG A 433 -10.01 14.75 -17.00
C ARG A 433 -9.16 14.96 -18.26
N ARG A 434 -9.45 16.00 -19.04
CA ARG A 434 -8.62 16.35 -20.20
C ARG A 434 -7.19 16.68 -19.80
N ALA A 435 -7.01 17.44 -18.71
CA ALA A 435 -5.68 17.75 -18.19
C ALA A 435 -4.92 16.49 -17.75
N ALA A 436 -5.58 15.58 -17.01
CA ALA A 436 -5.00 14.30 -16.59
C ALA A 436 -4.62 13.41 -17.78
N ALA A 437 -5.48 13.32 -18.81
CA ALA A 437 -5.20 12.53 -20.02
C ALA A 437 -4.02 13.08 -20.84
N SER A 438 -3.75 14.38 -20.76
CA SER A 438 -2.58 14.99 -21.39
C SER A 438 -1.29 14.78 -20.60
N HIS A 439 -1.40 14.51 -19.29
CA HIS A 439 -0.26 14.40 -18.39
C HIS A 439 0.23 12.95 -18.25
N THR A 440 -0.69 11.98 -18.30
CA THR A 440 -0.36 10.56 -18.20
C THR A 440 -1.02 9.78 -19.34
N ALA A 441 -0.26 8.85 -19.96
CA ALA A 441 -0.78 7.94 -20.99
C ALA A 441 -1.84 6.95 -20.45
N ALA A 442 -2.15 6.99 -19.15
CA ALA A 442 -3.13 6.12 -18.53
C ALA A 442 -4.56 6.59 -18.81
N ALA A 443 -5.42 5.69 -19.30
CA ALA A 443 -6.83 5.96 -19.51
C ALA A 443 -7.49 6.40 -18.19
N ALA A 444 -8.04 7.62 -18.16
CA ALA A 444 -8.73 8.15 -16.98
C ALA A 444 -9.98 7.32 -16.67
N THR A 445 -10.07 6.77 -15.47
CA THR A 445 -11.26 6.08 -14.98
C THR A 445 -12.44 7.05 -14.84
N HIS A 446 -13.65 6.66 -15.26
CA HIS A 446 -14.85 7.49 -15.12
C HIS A 446 -15.07 7.93 -13.66
N THR A 447 -15.45 9.19 -13.44
CA THR A 447 -15.63 9.78 -12.10
C THR A 447 -16.62 9.01 -11.23
N MET A 448 -17.78 8.62 -11.78
CA MET A 448 -18.78 7.81 -11.04
C MET A 448 -18.24 6.47 -10.59
N THR A 449 -17.49 5.76 -11.45
CA THR A 449 -16.85 4.49 -11.12
C THR A 449 -15.82 4.68 -10.01
N ARG A 450 -15.08 5.78 -10.04
CA ARG A 450 -14.04 6.10 -9.06
C ARG A 450 -14.61 6.44 -7.70
N GLN A 451 -15.67 7.27 -7.64
CA GLN A 451 -16.37 7.57 -6.39
C GLN A 451 -17.03 6.35 -5.78
N ALA A 452 -17.69 5.51 -6.59
CA ALA A 452 -18.24 4.24 -6.13
C ALA A 452 -17.15 3.32 -5.55
N LEU A 453 -15.99 3.24 -6.20
CA LEU A 453 -14.85 2.46 -5.72
C LEU A 453 -14.35 2.99 -4.37
N PHE A 454 -14.18 4.30 -4.21
CA PHE A 454 -13.74 4.89 -2.93
C PHE A 454 -14.74 4.61 -1.81
N THR A 455 -16.04 4.82 -2.07
CA THR A 455 -17.10 4.58 -1.09
C THR A 455 -17.15 3.11 -0.68
N GLN A 456 -17.12 2.18 -1.64
CA GLN A 456 -17.16 0.74 -1.37
C GLN A 456 -15.89 0.23 -0.64
N ALA A 457 -14.76 0.89 -0.90
CA ALA A 457 -13.49 0.56 -0.26
C ALA A 457 -13.30 1.24 1.11
N GLY A 458 -14.21 2.11 1.55
CA GLY A 458 -14.08 2.86 2.80
C GLY A 458 -13.00 3.95 2.76
N ILE A 459 -12.60 4.40 1.55
CA ILE A 459 -11.60 5.45 1.36
C ILE A 459 -12.25 6.81 1.52
N THR A 460 -11.65 7.67 2.32
CA THR A 460 -12.05 9.07 2.45
C THR A 460 -11.53 9.88 1.26
N ALA A 461 -12.43 10.20 0.31
CA ALA A 461 -12.11 11.00 -0.87
C ALA A 461 -12.33 12.48 -0.59
N THR A 462 -11.29 13.29 -0.79
CA THR A 462 -11.28 14.75 -0.60
C THR A 462 -11.16 15.49 -1.94
N ARG A 463 -11.50 16.78 -1.96
CA ARG A 463 -11.56 17.59 -3.19
C ARG A 463 -10.26 18.33 -3.50
N SER A 464 -9.39 18.46 -2.49
CA SER A 464 -8.11 19.18 -2.59
C SER A 464 -7.09 18.62 -1.61
N VAL A 465 -5.82 18.99 -1.81
CA VAL A 465 -4.74 18.70 -0.85
C VAL A 465 -5.02 19.37 0.50
N GLY A 466 -5.57 20.59 0.51
CA GLY A 466 -5.95 21.28 1.76
C GLY A 466 -7.00 20.48 2.54
N GLU A 467 -8.10 20.07 1.90
CA GLU A 467 -9.14 19.26 2.54
C GLU A 467 -8.60 17.90 3.02
N LEU A 468 -7.63 17.31 2.29
CA LEU A 468 -6.98 16.07 2.71
C LEU A 468 -6.18 16.29 4.00
N LEU A 469 -5.41 17.39 4.11
CA LEU A 469 -4.66 17.75 5.31
C LEU A 469 -5.58 18.09 6.49
N GLU A 470 -6.70 18.79 6.24
CA GLU A 470 -7.74 19.06 7.23
C GLU A 470 -8.32 17.76 7.82
N ALA A 471 -8.68 16.80 6.95
CA ALA A 471 -9.19 15.51 7.37
C ALA A 471 -8.10 14.66 8.07
N ALA A 472 -6.86 14.69 7.57
CA ALA A 472 -5.73 14.00 8.17
C ALA A 472 -5.44 14.49 9.59
N ALA A 473 -5.51 15.81 9.82
CA ALA A 473 -5.31 16.40 11.13
C ALA A 473 -6.28 15.84 12.19
N LEU A 474 -7.58 15.71 11.87
CA LEU A 474 -8.56 15.12 12.76
C LEU A 474 -8.35 13.61 12.95
N LEU A 475 -8.23 12.87 11.84
CA LEU A 475 -8.17 11.39 11.87
C LEU A 475 -6.87 10.86 12.49
N HIS A 476 -5.79 11.64 12.46
CA HIS A 476 -4.53 11.30 13.11
C HIS A 476 -4.56 11.59 14.62
N SER A 477 -5.20 12.69 15.02
CA SER A 477 -5.11 13.20 16.39
C SER A 477 -6.27 12.79 17.29
N GLN A 478 -7.43 12.45 16.73
CA GLN A 478 -8.66 12.22 17.49
C GLN A 478 -9.25 10.82 17.24
N PRO A 479 -10.02 10.28 18.20
CA PRO A 479 -10.76 9.04 17.98
C PRO A 479 -11.86 9.25 16.92
N LEU A 480 -12.36 8.15 16.36
CA LEU A 480 -13.54 8.21 15.50
C LEU A 480 -14.80 8.49 16.33
N PRO A 481 -15.74 9.32 15.85
CA PRO A 481 -17.03 9.51 16.49
C PRO A 481 -17.91 8.26 16.35
N GLU A 482 -18.80 8.00 17.30
CA GLU A 482 -19.76 6.89 17.21
C GLU A 482 -20.89 7.15 16.20
N GLY A 483 -21.06 8.41 15.79
CA GLY A 483 -22.09 8.85 14.83
C GLY A 483 -21.87 10.28 14.36
N SER A 484 -22.93 10.93 13.90
CA SER A 484 -22.89 12.28 13.32
C SER A 484 -23.42 13.39 14.22
N ARG A 485 -23.70 13.13 15.51
CA ARG A 485 -24.30 14.08 16.44
C ARG A 485 -23.22 14.96 17.07
N VAL A 486 -23.22 16.25 16.72
CA VAL A 486 -22.21 17.22 17.14
C VAL A 486 -22.81 18.19 18.13
N ALA A 487 -22.11 18.47 19.23
CA ALA A 487 -22.36 19.64 20.07
C ALA A 487 -21.41 20.77 19.69
N ILE A 488 -21.92 21.98 19.61
CA ILE A 488 -21.14 23.18 19.33
C ILE A 488 -21.10 24.03 20.59
N VAL A 489 -19.89 24.50 20.95
CA VAL A 489 -19.67 25.46 22.05
C VAL A 489 -18.95 26.67 21.48
N THR A 490 -19.37 27.88 21.85
CA THR A 490 -18.73 29.11 21.40
C THR A 490 -18.68 30.16 22.51
N ASN A 491 -17.75 31.10 22.39
CA ASN A 491 -17.70 32.32 23.18
C ASN A 491 -18.30 33.52 22.48
N ALA A 492 -18.90 33.30 21.28
CA ALA A 492 -19.49 34.38 20.46
C ALA A 492 -20.63 33.84 19.59
N GLY A 493 -21.86 34.29 19.76
CA GLY A 493 -23.05 33.76 19.11
C GLY A 493 -22.95 33.69 17.58
N GLY A 494 -22.37 34.69 16.91
CA GLY A 494 -22.16 34.68 15.47
C GLY A 494 -21.26 33.54 14.98
N ALA A 495 -20.21 33.18 15.75
CA ALA A 495 -19.35 32.03 15.42
C ALA A 495 -20.11 30.70 15.59
N GLY A 496 -20.99 30.61 16.61
CA GLY A 496 -21.89 29.48 16.81
C GLY A 496 -22.85 29.27 15.62
N VAL A 497 -23.43 30.33 15.09
CA VAL A 497 -24.32 30.28 13.92
C VAL A 497 -23.55 29.76 12.69
N LEU A 498 -22.38 30.31 12.40
CA LEU A 498 -21.56 29.88 11.26
C LEU A 498 -21.13 28.38 11.40
N ALA A 499 -20.83 27.96 12.61
CA ALA A 499 -20.48 26.57 12.88
C ALA A 499 -21.69 25.63 12.73
N ALA A 500 -22.88 26.07 13.12
CA ALA A 500 -24.11 25.30 12.94
C ALA A 500 -24.47 25.11 11.45
N ASP A 501 -24.42 26.20 10.67
CA ASP A 501 -24.63 26.13 9.23
C ASP A 501 -23.63 25.17 8.57
N ALA A 502 -22.34 25.30 8.90
CA ALA A 502 -21.30 24.44 8.37
C ALA A 502 -21.51 22.94 8.72
N CYS A 503 -21.94 22.65 9.94
CA CYS A 503 -22.27 21.28 10.35
C CYS A 503 -23.48 20.73 9.58
N ALA A 504 -24.54 21.51 9.45
CA ALA A 504 -25.75 21.13 8.71
C ALA A 504 -25.43 20.87 7.23
N GLU A 505 -24.67 21.73 6.56
CA GLU A 505 -24.22 21.55 5.18
C GLU A 505 -23.34 20.32 4.99
N ALA A 506 -22.53 19.95 6.00
CA ALA A 506 -21.71 18.75 6.01
C ALA A 506 -22.51 17.46 6.29
N GLY A 507 -23.82 17.56 6.60
CA GLY A 507 -24.70 16.43 6.94
C GLY A 507 -24.53 15.92 8.36
N LEU A 508 -24.00 16.75 9.28
CA LEU A 508 -23.92 16.47 10.69
C LEU A 508 -25.21 16.88 11.41
N ALA A 509 -25.58 16.16 12.47
CA ALA A 509 -26.76 16.44 13.26
C ALA A 509 -26.40 17.28 14.50
N LEU A 510 -27.23 18.28 14.78
CA LEU A 510 -27.14 19.12 15.98
C LEU A 510 -28.34 18.84 16.89
N PRO A 511 -28.33 17.76 17.70
CA PRO A 511 -29.48 17.42 18.53
C PRO A 511 -29.70 18.44 19.62
N PRO A 512 -30.95 18.70 20.05
CA PRO A 512 -31.23 19.44 21.27
C PRO A 512 -30.69 18.67 22.47
N PHE A 513 -30.28 19.39 23.51
CA PHE A 513 -29.79 18.76 24.73
C PHE A 513 -30.96 18.23 25.59
N THR A 514 -30.69 17.17 26.34
CA THR A 514 -31.63 16.68 27.35
C THR A 514 -31.70 17.63 28.53
N PRO A 515 -32.79 17.67 29.31
CA PRO A 515 -32.90 18.51 30.52
C PRO A 515 -31.70 18.36 31.45
N ALA A 516 -31.23 17.14 31.68
CA ALA A 516 -30.09 16.88 32.56
C ALA A 516 -28.77 17.50 32.03
N VAL A 517 -28.55 17.52 30.73
CA VAL A 517 -27.41 18.20 30.12
C VAL A 517 -27.57 19.72 30.23
N THR A 518 -28.76 20.25 29.95
CA THR A 518 -29.06 21.67 30.06
C THR A 518 -28.84 22.18 31.50
N ASP A 519 -29.40 21.50 32.49
CA ASP A 519 -29.22 21.85 33.92
C ASP A 519 -27.74 21.79 34.33
N GLY A 520 -27.03 20.77 33.86
CA GLY A 520 -25.61 20.63 34.08
C GLY A 520 -24.77 21.78 33.48
N LEU A 521 -25.11 22.25 32.28
CA LEU A 521 -24.43 23.37 31.63
C LEU A 521 -24.75 24.71 32.31
N LEU A 522 -26.01 24.94 32.72
CA LEU A 522 -26.42 26.12 33.47
C LEU A 522 -25.67 26.26 34.82
N ALA A 523 -25.30 25.14 35.43
CA ALA A 523 -24.59 25.14 36.70
C ALA A 523 -23.11 25.59 36.59
N VAL A 524 -22.51 25.58 35.40
CA VAL A 524 -21.08 25.89 35.21
C VAL A 524 -20.83 27.10 34.35
N LEU A 525 -21.78 27.47 33.47
CA LEU A 525 -21.61 28.59 32.55
C LEU A 525 -21.99 29.92 33.19
N PRO A 526 -21.46 31.06 32.71
CA PRO A 526 -21.77 32.36 33.26
C PRO A 526 -23.24 32.75 33.01
N ASP A 527 -23.73 33.69 33.86
CA ASP A 527 -25.06 34.29 33.67
C ASP A 527 -25.17 34.89 32.29
N GLY A 528 -26.29 34.61 31.59
CA GLY A 528 -26.54 35.08 30.25
C GLY A 528 -26.06 34.14 29.14
N ALA A 529 -25.45 32.98 29.47
CA ALA A 529 -25.17 31.95 28.49
C ALA A 529 -26.47 31.37 27.88
N SER A 530 -26.45 31.07 26.60
CA SER A 530 -27.57 30.42 25.89
C SER A 530 -27.29 28.92 25.77
N ILE A 531 -28.15 28.10 26.41
CA ILE A 531 -27.98 26.64 26.46
C ILE A 531 -28.81 25.98 25.39
N GLY A 532 -28.49 26.29 24.16
CA GLY A 532 -28.96 25.56 23.00
C GLY A 532 -27.82 24.74 22.37
N ASN A 533 -28.08 24.08 21.25
CA ASN A 533 -27.01 23.60 20.40
C ASN A 533 -27.01 24.41 19.10
N PRO A 534 -26.13 25.40 18.97
CA PRO A 534 -24.91 25.73 19.74
C PRO A 534 -25.13 26.25 21.18
N VAL A 535 -24.18 25.92 22.09
CA VAL A 535 -24.03 26.58 23.38
C VAL A 535 -23.28 27.90 23.18
N ASP A 536 -23.91 29.03 23.43
CA ASP A 536 -23.21 30.32 23.49
C ASP A 536 -22.83 30.63 24.97
N ALA A 537 -21.58 30.35 25.29
CA ALA A 537 -21.02 30.56 26.62
C ALA A 537 -20.70 32.03 26.95
N THR A 538 -20.93 32.94 25.99
CA THR A 538 -20.63 34.37 26.02
C THR A 538 -19.13 34.73 26.06
N ALA A 539 -18.79 35.98 25.79
CA ALA A 539 -17.42 36.47 25.85
C ALA A 539 -16.87 36.54 27.31
N ALA A 540 -17.70 36.31 28.31
CA ALA A 540 -17.32 36.31 29.73
C ALA A 540 -16.90 34.93 30.25
N VAL A 541 -17.00 33.88 29.44
CA VAL A 541 -16.63 32.50 29.83
C VAL A 541 -15.17 32.43 30.26
N THR A 542 -14.92 31.80 31.38
CA THR A 542 -13.56 31.53 31.88
C THR A 542 -12.97 30.25 31.29
N GLU A 543 -11.67 30.08 31.47
CA GLU A 543 -10.94 28.86 31.09
C GLU A 543 -11.56 27.61 31.74
N GLU A 544 -11.84 27.65 33.05
CA GLU A 544 -12.43 26.55 33.83
C GLU A 544 -13.85 26.22 33.34
N GLN A 545 -14.71 27.25 33.20
CA GLN A 545 -16.08 27.07 32.71
C GLN A 545 -16.16 26.45 31.32
N LEU A 546 -15.27 26.85 30.41
CA LEU A 546 -15.22 26.28 29.07
C LEU A 546 -14.78 24.79 29.13
N GLY A 547 -13.78 24.47 29.93
CA GLY A 547 -13.31 23.10 30.14
C GLY A 547 -14.43 22.19 30.67
N ASP A 548 -15.10 22.63 31.76
CA ASP A 548 -16.22 21.90 32.35
C ASP A 548 -17.40 21.72 31.40
N CYS A 549 -17.70 22.75 30.60
CA CYS A 549 -18.73 22.66 29.55
C CYS A 549 -18.41 21.58 28.52
N VAL A 550 -17.20 21.58 27.99
CA VAL A 550 -16.76 20.58 26.99
C VAL A 550 -16.77 19.17 27.58
N ASP A 551 -16.28 18.99 28.80
CA ASP A 551 -16.23 17.69 29.48
C ASP A 551 -17.63 17.12 29.75
N ARG A 552 -18.60 17.96 30.12
CA ARG A 552 -20.01 17.54 30.27
C ARG A 552 -20.65 17.13 28.97
N LEU A 553 -20.39 17.85 27.86
CA LEU A 553 -20.86 17.47 26.55
C LEU A 553 -20.22 16.18 26.05
N MET A 554 -18.93 16.00 26.32
CA MET A 554 -18.21 14.77 25.97
C MET A 554 -18.72 13.54 26.73
N ALA A 555 -19.23 13.74 27.97
CA ALA A 555 -19.85 12.68 28.78
C ALA A 555 -21.30 12.36 28.34
N SER A 556 -21.94 13.20 27.53
CA SER A 556 -23.35 13.03 27.13
C SER A 556 -23.54 11.91 26.10
N ALA A 557 -24.39 10.92 26.39
CA ALA A 557 -24.69 9.81 25.47
C ALA A 557 -25.35 10.25 24.13
N GLY A 558 -25.90 11.47 24.08
CA GLY A 558 -26.54 12.03 22.88
C GLY A 558 -25.58 12.74 21.92
N ILE A 559 -24.29 12.83 22.24
CA ILE A 559 -23.28 13.59 21.49
C ILE A 559 -22.15 12.66 21.06
N ASP A 560 -21.74 12.71 19.81
CA ASP A 560 -20.66 11.89 19.24
C ASP A 560 -19.35 12.66 19.07
N ALA A 561 -19.44 14.01 18.95
CA ALA A 561 -18.28 14.90 18.78
C ALA A 561 -18.57 16.30 19.33
N VAL A 562 -17.52 17.04 19.69
CA VAL A 562 -17.65 18.44 20.16
C VAL A 562 -16.83 19.38 19.27
N LEU A 563 -17.47 20.43 18.75
CA LEU A 563 -16.85 21.52 18.00
C LEU A 563 -16.82 22.77 18.88
N VAL A 564 -15.63 23.28 19.14
CA VAL A 564 -15.44 24.50 19.96
C VAL A 564 -15.07 25.66 19.04
N ALA A 565 -15.98 26.61 18.83
CA ALA A 565 -15.78 27.77 17.95
C ALA A 565 -15.39 29.00 18.79
N LEU A 566 -14.15 29.46 18.66
CA LEU A 566 -13.59 30.54 19.47
C LEU A 566 -13.27 31.79 18.64
N VAL A 567 -13.61 32.92 19.20
CA VAL A 567 -13.24 34.25 18.68
C VAL A 567 -12.34 34.93 19.70
N PRO A 568 -11.14 35.41 19.30
CA PRO A 568 -10.29 36.20 20.18
C PRO A 568 -11.01 37.49 20.61
N THR A 569 -11.12 37.74 21.91
CA THR A 569 -11.71 38.94 22.43
C THR A 569 -10.75 39.67 23.38
N ALA A 570 -10.93 40.98 23.60
CA ALA A 570 -10.16 41.75 24.54
C ALA A 570 -10.78 41.78 25.97
N VAL A 571 -11.80 40.95 26.20
CA VAL A 571 -12.47 40.89 27.51
C VAL A 571 -11.70 40.00 28.46
N ALA A 572 -11.25 40.54 29.53
CA ALA A 572 -10.50 40.09 30.69
C ALA A 572 -9.78 38.71 30.57
N GLU A 573 -10.43 37.61 30.73
CA GLU A 573 -9.80 36.27 30.72
C GLU A 573 -10.08 35.48 29.43
N ALA A 574 -10.93 35.98 28.54
CA ALA A 574 -11.36 35.32 27.33
C ALA A 574 -10.47 35.68 26.12
N THR A 575 -9.18 35.91 26.32
CA THR A 575 -8.24 35.90 25.17
C THR A 575 -8.23 34.51 24.56
N GLY A 576 -8.24 34.42 23.24
CA GLY A 576 -8.28 33.10 22.58
C GLY A 576 -7.24 32.10 23.10
N ASP A 577 -6.11 32.58 23.61
CA ASP A 577 -5.05 31.73 24.18
C ASP A 577 -5.41 31.15 25.55
N ASN A 578 -6.18 31.88 26.40
CA ASN A 578 -6.64 31.35 27.69
C ASN A 578 -7.68 30.25 27.50
N LEU A 579 -8.64 30.46 26.61
CA LEU A 579 -9.66 29.46 26.27
C LEU A 579 -9.07 28.25 25.61
N MET A 580 -8.00 28.44 24.79
CA MET A 580 -7.26 27.32 24.22
C MET A 580 -6.56 26.47 25.27
N ARG A 581 -6.06 27.08 26.41
CA ARG A 581 -5.47 26.34 27.52
C ARG A 581 -6.48 25.42 28.22
N ALA A 582 -7.75 25.82 28.30
CA ALA A 582 -8.81 24.97 28.86
C ALA A 582 -8.88 23.62 28.13
N LEU A 583 -8.76 23.66 26.81
CA LEU A 583 -8.81 22.45 25.97
C LEU A 583 -7.49 21.65 26.01
N THR A 584 -6.35 22.34 26.02
CA THR A 584 -5.02 21.71 25.96
C THR A 584 -4.51 21.20 27.31
N ARG A 585 -5.06 21.65 28.45
CA ARG A 585 -4.79 21.09 29.80
C ARG A 585 -5.42 19.71 29.99
N ALA A 586 -6.54 19.44 29.33
CA ALA A 586 -7.15 18.12 29.32
C ALA A 586 -6.37 17.19 28.36
N PRO A 587 -6.58 15.85 28.41
CA PRO A 587 -6.00 14.92 27.47
C PRO A 587 -6.33 15.31 26.02
N GLY A 588 -5.34 15.31 25.14
CA GLY A 588 -5.50 15.65 23.73
C GLY A 588 -6.38 14.65 23.00
N ARG A 589 -6.29 13.37 23.37
CA ARG A 589 -7.15 12.30 22.86
C ARG A 589 -8.15 11.90 23.93
N ARG A 590 -9.39 12.32 23.78
CA ARG A 590 -10.51 12.02 24.65
C ARG A 590 -11.29 10.79 24.15
N ALA A 591 -12.32 10.36 24.90
CA ALA A 591 -13.17 9.24 24.49
C ALA A 591 -13.96 9.55 23.20
N ARG A 592 -14.24 10.82 22.92
CA ARG A 592 -14.88 11.31 21.70
C ARG A 592 -14.05 12.41 21.07
N PRO A 593 -14.15 12.61 19.72
CA PRO A 593 -13.34 13.61 19.06
C PRO A 593 -13.78 15.04 19.43
N VAL A 594 -12.78 15.89 19.58
CA VAL A 594 -12.93 17.33 19.77
C VAL A 594 -12.12 18.07 18.70
N ALA A 595 -12.69 19.11 18.12
CA ALA A 595 -11.99 20.01 17.24
C ALA A 595 -12.28 21.46 17.62
N VAL A 596 -11.32 22.32 17.31
CA VAL A 596 -11.45 23.76 17.55
C VAL A 596 -11.58 24.48 16.22
N VAL A 597 -12.40 25.51 16.19
CA VAL A 597 -12.39 26.54 15.15
C VAL A 597 -11.93 27.83 15.81
N ARG A 598 -10.84 28.39 15.35
CA ARG A 598 -10.30 29.66 15.82
C ARG A 598 -10.37 30.69 14.71
N LEU A 599 -11.41 31.52 14.73
CA LEU A 599 -11.59 32.57 13.73
C LEU A 599 -10.43 33.56 13.80
N GLY A 600 -9.79 33.81 12.65
CA GLY A 600 -8.60 34.67 12.57
C GLY A 600 -7.26 33.94 12.71
N GLN A 601 -7.26 32.63 12.85
CA GLN A 601 -6.04 31.79 12.77
C GLN A 601 -5.35 31.96 11.41
N ALA A 602 -4.02 31.99 11.41
CA ALA A 602 -3.23 32.23 10.20
C ALA A 602 -3.18 31.01 9.26
N LEU A 603 -3.07 29.80 9.82
CA LEU A 603 -2.99 28.57 9.03
C LEU A 603 -4.38 27.93 8.90
N PRO A 604 -4.71 27.31 7.75
CA PRO A 604 -6.01 26.64 7.57
C PRO A 604 -6.30 25.59 8.64
N VAL A 605 -5.30 24.83 9.05
CA VAL A 605 -5.36 23.82 10.11
C VAL A 605 -4.03 23.73 10.84
N GLU A 606 -4.08 23.53 12.16
CA GLU A 606 -2.95 23.32 13.06
C GLU A 606 -3.27 22.17 14.03
N LEU A 607 -2.24 21.52 14.55
CA LEU A 607 -2.37 20.57 15.67
C LEU A 607 -1.82 21.22 16.94
N LEU A 608 -2.67 21.45 17.91
CA LEU A 608 -2.34 22.08 19.18
C LEU A 608 -1.87 21.01 20.17
N PRO A 609 -0.67 21.14 20.76
CA PRO A 609 -0.18 20.18 21.73
C PRO A 609 -1.04 20.21 23.00
N ALA A 610 -1.41 19.03 23.53
CA ALA A 610 -2.10 18.86 24.79
C ALA A 610 -1.13 18.38 25.89
N ALA A 611 -1.58 18.48 27.15
CA ALA A 611 -0.75 18.20 28.33
C ALA A 611 -0.28 16.72 28.43
N ASP A 612 -1.01 15.79 27.82
CA ASP A 612 -0.68 14.37 27.77
C ASP A 612 0.23 13.97 26.59
N GLY A 613 0.71 14.96 25.80
CA GLY A 613 1.46 14.74 24.58
C GLY A 613 0.62 14.43 23.34
N GLY A 614 -0.72 14.33 23.48
CA GLY A 614 -1.65 14.27 22.37
C GLY A 614 -1.81 15.63 21.68
N THR A 615 -2.66 15.68 20.64
CA THR A 615 -2.92 16.91 19.89
C THR A 615 -4.41 17.11 19.64
N ILE A 616 -4.82 18.38 19.51
CA ILE A 616 -6.19 18.79 19.17
C ILE A 616 -6.15 19.59 17.87
N PRO A 617 -6.93 19.22 16.83
CA PRO A 617 -6.93 19.95 15.59
C PRO A 617 -7.68 21.29 15.73
N SER A 618 -7.06 22.36 15.26
CA SER A 618 -7.58 23.72 15.20
C SER A 618 -7.70 24.18 13.76
N TYR A 619 -8.86 24.65 13.36
CA TYR A 619 -9.19 25.06 12.00
C TYR A 619 -9.45 26.58 11.94
N ALA A 620 -9.06 27.21 10.83
CA ALA A 620 -9.37 28.63 10.60
C ALA A 620 -10.87 28.87 10.33
N GLU A 621 -11.55 27.86 9.75
CA GLU A 621 -12.92 28.01 9.26
C GLU A 621 -13.84 26.86 9.77
N PRO A 622 -15.09 27.16 10.15
CA PRO A 622 -16.06 26.15 10.58
C PRO A 622 -16.31 25.05 9.56
N HIS A 623 -16.37 25.40 8.26
CA HIS A 623 -16.61 24.45 7.18
C HIS A 623 -15.49 23.39 7.08
N ALA A 624 -14.24 23.75 7.38
CA ALA A 624 -13.13 22.79 7.36
C ALA A 624 -13.27 21.75 8.49
N ALA A 625 -13.58 22.23 9.71
CA ALA A 625 -13.81 21.35 10.86
C ALA A 625 -15.05 20.46 10.67
N ALA A 626 -16.15 21.02 10.17
CA ALA A 626 -17.38 20.27 9.91
C ALA A 626 -17.17 19.18 8.85
N ARG A 627 -16.46 19.47 7.75
CA ARG A 627 -16.09 18.45 6.74
C ARG A 627 -15.21 17.35 7.34
N ALA A 628 -14.23 17.71 8.16
CA ALA A 628 -13.36 16.73 8.82
C ALA A 628 -14.16 15.78 9.73
N PHE A 629 -15.10 16.31 10.53
CA PHE A 629 -16.02 15.48 11.31
C PHE A 629 -16.93 14.61 10.45
N ALA A 630 -17.48 15.17 9.35
CA ALA A 630 -18.30 14.38 8.44
C ALA A 630 -17.52 13.23 7.76
N HIS A 631 -16.24 13.44 7.45
CA HIS A 631 -15.36 12.37 6.98
C HIS A 631 -15.13 11.30 8.05
N ALA A 632 -14.87 11.73 9.30
CA ALA A 632 -14.68 10.81 10.42
C ALA A 632 -15.96 10.00 10.73
N ALA A 633 -17.13 10.64 10.74
CA ALA A 633 -18.41 9.99 10.97
C ALA A 633 -18.76 8.95 9.88
N ARG A 634 -18.55 9.29 8.60
CA ARG A 634 -18.72 8.33 7.50
C ARG A 634 -17.79 7.13 7.56
N ARG A 635 -16.60 7.32 8.12
CA ARG A 635 -15.65 6.22 8.32
C ARG A 635 -16.07 5.30 9.47
N ALA A 636 -16.67 5.85 10.51
CA ALA A 636 -17.12 5.09 11.67
C ALA A 636 -18.38 4.24 11.38
N ALA A 637 -19.22 4.66 10.42
CA ALA A 637 -20.41 3.96 9.95
C ALA A 637 -20.07 2.78 9.03
#